data_0a867936f45945cfc018cc8232b01164
#
_entry.id   0a867936f45945cfc018cc8232b01164
#
_cell.length_a   1.000
_cell.length_b   1.000
_cell.length_c   1.000
_cell.angle_alpha   90.00
_cell.angle_beta   90.00
_cell.angle_gamma   90.00
#
_symmetry.space_group_name_H-M   'P 1'
#
loop_
_entity.id
_entity.type
_entity.pdbx_description
1 polymer ?
#
loop_
_entity_poly.entity_id
_entity_poly.type
_entity_poly.pdbx_seq_one_letter_code
_entity_poly.pdbx_strand_id
1 'polypeptide(L)'
;MSPARPRWLSSLLLLPLALALLAPAPADAATRKAQKKPVASQARAKPAAKPAAKPAAKPAARPASKAEQLQRLYADYWEQSLQLNPLQATFQGDPRWNDQLPNYLSAEFRQRNRDFTAQWLAKVEAIGEDGLAGQDLLSYRIFVRNARDALESERYPAWMQPINQFNSPATLVAMLGSGSSAQPFKTVQDYDNWLRRAGQVPALFDQAVANMEQGMAAGVVQPRPLMEKVLPQLDALIRPTAEQTLFWNPITNLPAGFSEAERQRLTADYRRMIEGQLLPAYRRLRQFIAERYLPATRDSAGLGALPDGAHWYAFSARQSTTTDLTPEQIHQIGLDEVARIHAQIRKVMKQVKFRGSMQKFFRFMQEDKRFQFADEQALLAFHRGLEPKVMARAPELFSLLPRAGFEVRAVEPWRAQSAAGGSYMRPSGDGSRPGVFYVNSYDLPTRKTWDAEDLFLHEAIPGHHFQLALQQELEGLPAFRRYGGETAFTEGWGLYAESLGRDLGLYQDPYSYFGYLQNELWRTIRLVVDTGLHHKGWSRQQVIDYMLENSASSRTDAVAEAERYMAIPGQALAYKIGELKMQELRRKAQAALGPRFDPRDFHALVLKDGSVPLDVLEAKIDAWIAAAQAAD
;
A
#
# COMPACT_ATOMS: atom_id res chain seq x y z
N MET A 1 -20.52 -43.45 11.57
CA MET A 1 -20.88 -42.08 11.97
C MET A 1 -19.62 -41.42 12.55
N SER A 2 -18.87 -40.72 11.70
CA SER A 2 -17.70 -39.95 12.13
C SER A 2 -18.13 -38.50 12.40
N PRO A 3 -17.61 -37.82 13.45
CA PRO A 3 -18.00 -36.45 13.74
C PRO A 3 -17.29 -35.50 12.78
N ALA A 4 -18.08 -34.60 12.19
CA ALA A 4 -17.63 -33.51 11.34
C ALA A 4 -16.76 -32.52 12.16
N ARG A 5 -15.55 -32.24 11.68
CA ARG A 5 -14.69 -31.17 12.22
C ARG A 5 -15.19 -29.81 11.73
N PRO A 6 -15.31 -28.81 12.60
CA PRO A 6 -15.64 -27.46 12.15
C PRO A 6 -14.46 -26.83 11.41
N ARG A 7 -14.71 -26.41 10.16
CA ARG A 7 -13.79 -25.61 9.36
C ARG A 7 -13.87 -24.15 9.82
N TRP A 8 -12.88 -23.69 10.55
CA TRP A 8 -12.70 -22.26 10.84
C TRP A 8 -11.86 -21.62 9.75
N LEU A 9 -12.48 -20.79 8.94
CA LEU A 9 -11.87 -19.95 7.92
C LEU A 9 -11.33 -18.68 8.60
N SER A 10 -10.01 -18.57 8.73
CA SER A 10 -9.34 -17.34 9.15
C SER A 10 -8.90 -16.57 7.90
N SER A 11 -9.68 -15.59 7.50
CA SER A 11 -9.32 -14.66 6.42
C SER A 11 -8.35 -13.62 6.96
N LEU A 12 -7.05 -13.84 6.78
CA LEU A 12 -6.00 -12.84 6.97
C LEU A 12 -5.93 -11.98 5.71
N LEU A 13 -6.73 -10.93 5.66
CA LEU A 13 -6.56 -9.85 4.68
C LEU A 13 -5.40 -8.98 5.13
N LEU A 14 -4.25 -9.15 4.48
CA LEU A 14 -3.13 -8.19 4.58
C LEU A 14 -3.57 -6.89 3.94
N LEU A 15 -3.50 -5.80 4.73
CA LEU A 15 -3.57 -4.43 4.21
C LEU A 15 -2.57 -4.24 3.08
N PRO A 16 -2.91 -3.47 2.07
CA PRO A 16 -1.89 -2.79 1.31
C PRO A 16 -1.34 -1.61 2.17
N LEU A 17 -0.44 -1.89 3.12
CA LEU A 17 0.62 -0.95 3.31
C LEU A 17 1.29 -0.87 1.95
N ALA A 18 1.37 0.31 1.34
CA ALA A 18 2.13 0.54 0.13
C ALA A 18 3.63 0.47 0.45
N LEU A 19 4.07 -0.72 0.84
CA LEU A 19 5.45 -1.08 1.12
C LEU A 19 5.91 -1.98 -0.01
N ALA A 20 6.66 -1.38 -0.93
CA ALA A 20 7.31 -2.08 -2.02
C ALA A 20 8.21 -3.20 -1.46
N LEU A 21 7.82 -4.44 -1.70
CA LEU A 21 8.68 -5.60 -1.45
C LEU A 21 9.72 -5.68 -2.56
N LEU A 22 10.94 -5.22 -2.28
CA LEU A 22 12.11 -5.38 -3.14
C LEU A 22 12.91 -6.60 -2.69
N ALA A 23 12.99 -7.62 -3.54
CA ALA A 23 14.00 -8.66 -3.41
C ALA A 23 15.24 -8.24 -4.19
N PRO A 24 16.48 -8.29 -3.64
CA PRO A 24 17.68 -7.95 -4.37
C PRO A 24 18.10 -9.07 -5.32
N ALA A 25 18.55 -8.70 -6.51
CA ALA A 25 19.20 -9.61 -7.45
C ALA A 25 20.71 -9.73 -7.16
N PRO A 26 21.37 -10.84 -7.52
CA PRO A 26 22.81 -11.00 -7.31
C PRO A 26 23.60 -10.16 -8.30
N ALA A 27 24.56 -9.40 -7.81
CA ALA A 27 25.55 -8.72 -8.62
C ALA A 27 26.68 -9.69 -9.01
N ASP A 28 26.73 -10.12 -10.26
CA ASP A 28 27.92 -10.73 -10.84
C ASP A 28 28.78 -9.65 -11.51
N ALA A 29 29.82 -9.23 -10.82
CA ALA A 29 30.83 -8.33 -11.35
C ALA A 29 31.92 -9.15 -12.06
N ALA A 30 31.79 -9.30 -13.38
CA ALA A 30 32.86 -9.82 -14.20
C ALA A 30 33.92 -8.74 -14.45
N THR A 31 35.00 -8.79 -13.69
CA THR A 31 36.23 -8.01 -13.92
C THR A 31 36.97 -8.49 -15.17
N ARG A 32 36.87 -7.77 -16.27
CA ARG A 32 37.82 -7.90 -17.39
C ARG A 32 39.05 -7.06 -17.13
N LYS A 33 40.15 -7.73 -16.77
CA LYS A 33 41.50 -7.18 -16.79
C LYS A 33 41.95 -6.95 -18.22
N ALA A 34 42.13 -5.69 -18.62
CA ALA A 34 42.84 -5.33 -19.84
C ALA A 34 44.34 -5.24 -19.53
N GLN A 35 45.13 -6.15 -20.13
CA GLN A 35 46.58 -6.09 -20.11
C GLN A 35 47.05 -4.96 -21.04
N LYS A 36 47.81 -4.00 -20.51
CA LYS A 36 48.61 -3.03 -21.29
C LYS A 36 50.05 -3.56 -21.41
N LYS A 37 50.52 -3.74 -22.64
CA LYS A 37 51.93 -3.95 -22.96
C LYS A 37 52.70 -2.61 -22.86
N PRO A 38 53.98 -2.64 -22.47
CA PRO A 38 54.81 -1.42 -22.37
C PRO A 38 55.39 -1.04 -23.72
N VAL A 39 55.35 0.24 -24.05
CA VAL A 39 56.07 0.84 -25.18
C VAL A 39 57.20 1.72 -24.63
N ALA A 40 58.39 1.55 -25.22
CA ALA A 40 59.65 2.11 -24.82
C ALA A 40 59.73 3.64 -24.93
N SER A 41 60.48 4.24 -24.00
CA SER A 41 60.81 5.65 -23.93
C SER A 41 61.79 6.07 -25.04
N GLN A 42 61.50 7.18 -25.71
CA GLN A 42 62.52 8.01 -26.34
C GLN A 42 62.53 9.40 -25.70
N ALA A 43 63.66 9.73 -25.14
CA ALA A 43 63.96 11.00 -24.56
C ALA A 43 64.01 12.13 -25.62
N ARG A 44 63.28 13.21 -25.40
CA ARG A 44 63.51 14.47 -26.12
C ARG A 44 63.55 15.65 -25.14
N ALA A 45 64.52 16.54 -25.42
CA ALA A 45 65.02 17.62 -24.61
C ALA A 45 63.94 18.66 -24.21
N LYS A 46 64.15 19.25 -23.04
CA LYS A 46 63.39 20.40 -22.47
C LYS A 46 63.57 21.69 -23.29
N PRO A 47 62.50 22.42 -23.56
CA PRO A 47 62.56 23.87 -23.74
C PRO A 47 62.25 24.60 -22.40
N ALA A 48 62.83 25.79 -22.27
CA ALA A 48 62.85 26.65 -21.10
C ALA A 48 61.48 27.06 -20.57
N ALA A 49 61.40 27.15 -19.24
CA ALA A 49 60.23 27.57 -18.49
C ALA A 49 59.84 29.04 -18.75
N LYS A 50 58.57 29.27 -19.13
CA LYS A 50 57.91 30.57 -19.01
C LYS A 50 57.39 30.78 -17.57
N PRO A 51 57.34 32.03 -17.06
CA PRO A 51 56.92 32.28 -15.70
C PRO A 51 55.43 31.87 -15.49
N ALA A 52 55.18 31.22 -14.36
CA ALA A 52 53.87 30.74 -13.95
C ALA A 52 52.89 31.93 -13.77
N ALA A 53 51.81 31.95 -14.53
CA ALA A 53 50.67 32.81 -14.27
C ALA A 53 50.04 32.45 -12.91
N LYS A 54 49.74 33.46 -12.09
CA LYS A 54 49.00 33.30 -10.85
C LYS A 54 47.71 32.51 -11.12
N PRO A 55 47.34 31.54 -10.27
CA PRO A 55 46.07 30.83 -10.43
C PRO A 55 44.91 31.83 -10.33
N ALA A 56 44.08 31.87 -11.35
CA ALA A 56 42.83 32.62 -11.33
C ALA A 56 42.00 32.17 -10.13
N ALA A 57 41.54 33.12 -9.33
CA ALA A 57 40.65 32.87 -8.20
C ALA A 57 39.43 32.06 -8.72
N LYS A 58 39.13 30.93 -8.12
CA LYS A 58 37.89 30.20 -8.38
C LYS A 58 36.71 31.18 -8.25
N PRO A 59 35.78 31.19 -9.21
CA PRO A 59 34.60 32.04 -9.07
C PRO A 59 33.89 31.70 -7.77
N ALA A 60 33.49 32.69 -6.99
CA ALA A 60 32.71 32.49 -5.79
C ALA A 60 31.47 31.68 -6.14
N ALA A 61 31.25 30.57 -5.40
CA ALA A 61 30.11 29.72 -5.65
C ALA A 61 28.82 30.54 -5.53
N ARG A 62 27.98 30.52 -6.58
CA ARG A 62 26.66 31.14 -6.55
C ARG A 62 25.88 30.62 -5.35
N PRO A 63 25.16 31.46 -4.58
CA PRO A 63 24.26 31.00 -3.54
C PRO A 63 23.26 29.97 -4.11
N ALA A 64 23.08 28.88 -3.41
CA ALA A 64 22.14 27.84 -3.83
C ALA A 64 20.71 28.42 -3.91
N SER A 65 19.97 28.11 -4.97
CA SER A 65 18.56 28.48 -5.11
C SER A 65 17.72 27.80 -4.01
N LYS A 66 16.51 28.30 -3.73
CA LYS A 66 15.57 27.65 -2.80
C LYS A 66 15.30 26.19 -3.19
N ALA A 67 15.11 25.92 -4.50
CA ALA A 67 14.92 24.57 -5.01
C ALA A 67 16.12 23.66 -4.68
N GLU A 68 17.35 24.11 -4.94
CA GLU A 68 18.56 23.35 -4.60
C GLU A 68 18.72 23.12 -3.09
N GLN A 69 18.32 24.11 -2.26
CA GLN A 69 18.32 23.97 -0.80
C GLN A 69 17.31 22.91 -0.35
N LEU A 70 16.07 22.94 -0.88
CA LEU A 70 15.02 21.96 -0.58
C LEU A 70 15.42 20.56 -1.02
N GLN A 71 15.99 20.38 -2.21
CA GLN A 71 16.44 19.06 -2.68
C GLN A 71 17.49 18.44 -1.74
N ARG A 72 18.43 19.25 -1.21
CA ARG A 72 19.39 18.79 -0.21
C ARG A 72 18.69 18.40 1.10
N LEU A 73 17.76 19.26 1.58
CA LEU A 73 17.00 18.96 2.80
C LEU A 73 16.18 17.68 2.66
N TYR A 74 15.55 17.43 1.52
CA TYR A 74 14.79 16.20 1.29
C TYR A 74 15.69 14.96 1.24
N ALA A 75 16.88 15.07 0.68
CA ALA A 75 17.86 13.97 0.68
C ALA A 75 18.33 13.65 2.09
N ASP A 76 18.68 14.68 2.88
CA ASP A 76 19.11 14.52 4.29
C ASP A 76 17.95 14.00 5.17
N TYR A 77 16.73 14.52 4.97
CA TYR A 77 15.53 14.02 5.64
C TYR A 77 15.32 12.53 5.37
N TRP A 78 15.40 12.14 4.10
CA TRP A 78 15.19 10.75 3.70
C TRP A 78 16.20 9.81 4.36
N GLU A 79 17.48 10.16 4.30
CA GLU A 79 18.54 9.37 4.92
C GLU A 79 18.35 9.20 6.44
N GLN A 80 18.04 10.30 7.13
CA GLN A 80 17.78 10.25 8.57
C GLN A 80 16.46 9.56 8.92
N SER A 81 15.45 9.64 8.05
CA SER A 81 14.19 8.92 8.24
C SER A 81 14.37 7.42 8.16
N LEU A 82 15.23 6.92 7.24
CA LEU A 82 15.57 5.49 7.15
C LEU A 82 16.34 5.00 8.37
N GLN A 83 17.23 5.83 8.91
CA GLN A 83 17.95 5.52 10.16
C GLN A 83 16.99 5.47 11.36
N LEU A 84 16.03 6.39 11.42
CA LEU A 84 15.00 6.40 12.47
C LEU A 84 14.05 5.20 12.34
N ASN A 85 13.74 4.78 11.11
CA ASN A 85 12.81 3.73 10.77
C ASN A 85 13.49 2.58 9.97
N PRO A 86 14.34 1.76 10.60
CA PRO A 86 15.09 0.68 9.96
C PRO A 86 14.24 -0.31 9.18
N LEU A 87 13.00 -0.54 9.60
CA LEU A 87 12.07 -1.41 8.88
C LEU A 87 11.72 -0.85 7.48
N GLN A 88 11.54 0.47 7.37
CA GLN A 88 11.31 1.12 6.09
C GLN A 88 12.51 0.90 5.14
N ALA A 89 13.74 1.04 5.66
CA ALA A 89 14.96 0.73 4.90
C ALA A 89 14.97 -0.73 4.41
N THR A 90 14.69 -1.68 5.29
CA THR A 90 14.59 -3.11 4.95
C THR A 90 13.57 -3.37 3.84
N PHE A 91 12.37 -2.78 3.92
CA PHE A 91 11.33 -2.94 2.90
C PHE A 91 11.68 -2.32 1.55
N GLN A 92 12.58 -1.34 1.53
CA GLN A 92 13.10 -0.73 0.30
C GLN A 92 14.33 -1.45 -0.26
N GLY A 93 14.83 -2.47 0.43
CA GLY A 93 16.01 -3.24 0.04
C GLY A 93 17.33 -2.63 0.52
N ASP A 94 17.31 -1.62 1.39
CA ASP A 94 18.52 -1.06 1.99
C ASP A 94 18.97 -1.92 3.19
N PRO A 95 20.12 -2.61 3.11
CA PRO A 95 20.52 -3.58 4.11
C PRO A 95 21.18 -2.98 5.37
N ARG A 96 21.46 -1.68 5.38
CA ARG A 96 22.31 -1.03 6.40
C ARG A 96 21.82 -1.23 7.85
N TRP A 97 20.51 -1.42 8.05
CA TRP A 97 19.89 -1.54 9.37
C TRP A 97 19.04 -2.80 9.53
N ASN A 98 19.37 -3.87 8.79
CA ASN A 98 18.60 -5.12 8.82
C ASN A 98 18.69 -5.87 10.16
N ASP A 99 19.54 -5.42 11.08
CA ASP A 99 19.71 -5.96 12.43
C ASP A 99 18.95 -5.17 13.51
N GLN A 100 18.27 -4.07 13.15
CA GLN A 100 17.63 -3.16 14.10
C GLN A 100 16.10 -3.29 14.08
N LEU A 101 15.51 -3.33 15.27
CA LEU A 101 14.07 -3.26 15.51
C LEU A 101 13.83 -2.28 16.67
N PRO A 102 13.79 -0.96 16.40
CA PRO A 102 13.53 0.00 17.46
C PRO A 102 12.17 -0.27 18.11
N ASN A 103 12.08 0.02 19.41
CA ASN A 103 10.80 -0.04 20.11
C ASN A 103 9.92 1.17 19.72
N TYR A 104 9.37 1.11 18.50
CA TYR A 104 8.56 2.20 17.92
C TYR A 104 7.22 2.44 18.65
N LEU A 105 6.87 1.58 19.59
CA LEU A 105 5.70 1.74 20.45
C LEU A 105 5.99 2.51 21.73
N SER A 106 7.26 2.71 22.09
CA SER A 106 7.64 3.39 23.32
C SER A 106 7.36 4.91 23.27
N ALA A 107 7.15 5.50 24.44
CA ALA A 107 6.94 6.94 24.57
C ALA A 107 8.15 7.74 24.06
N GLU A 108 9.37 7.25 24.32
CA GLU A 108 10.63 7.87 23.91
C GLU A 108 10.76 7.87 22.39
N PHE A 109 10.40 6.77 21.73
CA PHE A 109 10.43 6.70 20.27
C PHE A 109 9.39 7.65 19.65
N ARG A 110 8.16 7.68 20.17
CA ARG A 110 7.10 8.59 19.71
C ARG A 110 7.52 10.06 19.88
N GLN A 111 8.13 10.41 21.02
CA GLN A 111 8.66 11.76 21.22
C GLN A 111 9.75 12.08 20.20
N ARG A 112 10.73 11.20 20.02
CA ARG A 112 11.81 11.38 19.05
C ARG A 112 11.28 11.52 17.62
N ASN A 113 10.27 10.74 17.23
CA ASN A 113 9.64 10.82 15.91
C ASN A 113 8.90 12.16 15.72
N ARG A 114 8.20 12.63 16.76
CA ARG A 114 7.55 13.95 16.77
C ARG A 114 8.56 15.07 16.63
N ASP A 115 9.63 15.05 17.42
CA ASP A 115 10.70 16.06 17.39
C ASP A 115 11.40 16.07 16.03
N PHE A 116 11.67 14.89 15.46
CA PHE A 116 12.19 14.74 14.10
C PHE A 116 11.27 15.39 13.07
N THR A 117 9.99 15.06 13.09
CA THR A 117 9.01 15.62 12.15
C THR A 117 8.90 17.14 12.29
N ALA A 118 8.80 17.66 13.52
CA ALA A 118 8.71 19.09 13.78
C ALA A 118 9.98 19.85 13.34
N GLN A 119 11.15 19.27 13.57
CA GLN A 119 12.43 19.88 13.16
C GLN A 119 12.53 19.96 11.62
N TRP A 120 12.15 18.90 10.90
CA TRP A 120 12.23 18.91 9.44
C TRP A 120 11.16 19.80 8.82
N LEU A 121 9.95 19.84 9.39
CA LEU A 121 8.92 20.80 9.00
C LEU A 121 9.43 22.24 9.12
N ALA A 122 9.99 22.61 10.26
CA ALA A 122 10.53 23.96 10.51
C ALA A 122 11.66 24.32 9.52
N LYS A 123 12.56 23.37 9.20
CA LYS A 123 13.64 23.61 8.21
C LYS A 123 13.09 23.87 6.81
N VAL A 124 12.06 23.11 6.39
CA VAL A 124 11.44 23.28 5.06
C VAL A 124 10.64 24.59 5.00
N GLU A 125 9.83 24.87 6.04
CA GLU A 125 9.05 26.12 6.12
C GLU A 125 9.92 27.37 6.17
N ALA A 126 11.12 27.31 6.77
CA ALA A 126 12.06 28.43 6.81
C ALA A 126 12.58 28.85 5.42
N ILE A 127 12.60 27.93 4.45
CA ILE A 127 12.91 28.29 3.04
C ILE A 127 11.71 28.97 2.38
N GLY A 128 10.50 28.54 2.71
CA GLY A 128 9.25 29.08 2.16
C GLY A 128 8.99 28.68 0.71
N GLU A 129 7.75 28.83 0.24
CA GLU A 129 7.33 28.42 -1.10
C GLU A 129 7.50 29.53 -2.17
N ASP A 130 7.71 30.79 -1.79
CA ASP A 130 7.80 31.91 -2.71
C ASP A 130 8.91 31.72 -3.73
N GLY A 131 8.56 31.82 -5.01
CA GLY A 131 9.47 31.64 -6.15
C GLY A 131 9.73 30.16 -6.50
N LEU A 132 9.11 29.19 -5.82
CA LEU A 132 9.08 27.82 -6.26
C LEU A 132 8.02 27.62 -7.36
N ALA A 133 8.27 26.70 -8.28
CA ALA A 133 7.34 26.33 -9.33
C ALA A 133 7.41 24.82 -9.64
N GLY A 134 6.42 24.31 -10.37
CA GLY A 134 6.41 22.91 -10.83
C GLY A 134 6.63 21.91 -9.71
N GLN A 135 7.57 20.97 -9.91
CA GLN A 135 7.83 19.87 -8.96
C GLN A 135 8.38 20.32 -7.61
N ASP A 136 9.14 21.43 -7.57
CA ASP A 136 9.68 21.92 -6.31
C ASP A 136 8.57 22.47 -5.41
N LEU A 137 7.61 23.23 -5.98
CA LEU A 137 6.44 23.71 -5.26
C LEU A 137 5.55 22.56 -4.78
N LEU A 138 5.28 21.58 -5.64
CA LEU A 138 4.51 20.39 -5.27
C LEU A 138 5.18 19.62 -4.14
N SER A 139 6.48 19.40 -4.23
CA SER A 139 7.25 18.70 -3.20
C SER A 139 7.24 19.44 -1.87
N TYR A 140 7.34 20.77 -1.90
CA TYR A 140 7.23 21.61 -0.70
C TYR A 140 5.86 21.44 -0.03
N ARG A 141 4.78 21.64 -0.77
CA ARG A 141 3.41 21.58 -0.23
C ARG A 141 3.05 20.19 0.32
N ILE A 142 3.46 19.13 -0.40
CA ILE A 142 3.22 17.75 0.05
C ILE A 142 4.02 17.44 1.31
N PHE A 143 5.29 17.86 1.37
CA PHE A 143 6.11 17.67 2.57
C PHE A 143 5.50 18.35 3.80
N VAL A 144 5.15 19.63 3.66
CA VAL A 144 4.55 20.44 4.74
C VAL A 144 3.23 19.84 5.20
N ARG A 145 2.35 19.45 4.26
CA ARG A 145 1.09 18.80 4.59
C ARG A 145 1.31 17.51 5.37
N ASN A 146 2.11 16.59 4.83
CA ASN A 146 2.31 15.28 5.45
C ASN A 146 2.98 15.38 6.82
N ALA A 147 3.89 16.34 6.99
CA ALA A 147 4.50 16.60 8.29
C ALA A 147 3.51 17.18 9.31
N ARG A 148 2.64 18.10 8.89
CA ARG A 148 1.57 18.65 9.74
C ARG A 148 0.55 17.60 10.13
N ASP A 149 0.10 16.76 9.17
CA ASP A 149 -0.82 15.65 9.44
C ASP A 149 -0.21 14.63 10.40
N ALA A 150 1.09 14.33 10.25
CA ALA A 150 1.80 13.45 11.17
C ALA A 150 1.85 14.02 12.60
N LEU A 151 2.09 15.32 12.76
CA LEU A 151 2.08 15.98 14.06
C LEU A 151 0.66 16.06 14.65
N GLU A 152 -0.37 16.30 13.84
CA GLU A 152 -1.76 16.31 14.29
C GLU A 152 -2.21 14.91 14.73
N SER A 153 -1.79 13.85 14.05
CA SER A 153 -2.13 12.46 14.39
C SER A 153 -1.71 12.07 15.81
N GLU A 154 -0.64 12.69 16.34
CA GLU A 154 -0.16 12.46 17.73
C GLU A 154 -1.15 12.92 18.82
N ARG A 155 -2.17 13.70 18.47
CA ARG A 155 -3.24 14.09 19.38
C ARG A 155 -4.15 12.92 19.73
N TYR A 156 -4.20 11.90 18.88
CA TYR A 156 -5.10 10.77 19.03
C TYR A 156 -4.39 9.56 19.60
N PRO A 157 -5.01 8.83 20.53
CA PRO A 157 -4.34 7.77 21.29
C PRO A 157 -4.28 6.43 20.52
N ALA A 158 -4.00 6.45 19.22
CA ALA A 158 -3.88 5.23 18.40
C ALA A 158 -2.82 4.25 18.93
N TRP A 159 -1.78 4.76 19.58
CA TRP A 159 -0.72 3.99 20.22
C TRP A 159 -1.21 3.10 21.37
N MET A 160 -2.40 3.37 21.94
CA MET A 160 -3.05 2.52 22.95
C MET A 160 -3.71 1.27 22.35
N GLN A 161 -3.83 1.23 21.02
CA GLN A 161 -4.45 0.13 20.27
C GLN A 161 -3.49 -0.49 19.24
N PRO A 162 -2.26 -0.91 19.63
CA PRO A 162 -1.21 -1.30 18.70
C PRO A 162 -1.46 -2.65 17.99
N ILE A 163 -2.54 -3.36 18.33
CA ILE A 163 -2.82 -4.71 17.84
C ILE A 163 -4.29 -4.81 17.39
N ASN A 164 -4.47 -5.26 16.15
CA ASN A 164 -5.69 -5.84 15.62
C ASN A 164 -5.33 -6.94 14.59
N GLN A 165 -6.31 -7.59 13.97
CA GLN A 165 -6.05 -8.71 13.05
C GLN A 165 -5.31 -8.29 11.76
N PHE A 166 -5.27 -7.02 11.41
CA PHE A 166 -4.57 -6.49 10.24
C PHE A 166 -3.21 -5.89 10.59
N ASN A 167 -3.15 -5.19 11.73
CA ASN A 167 -1.95 -4.51 12.20
C ASN A 167 -1.52 -5.08 13.55
N SER A 168 -0.36 -5.70 13.56
CA SER A 168 0.21 -6.25 14.80
C SER A 168 1.73 -6.34 14.68
N PRO A 169 2.49 -5.93 15.70
CA PRO A 169 3.92 -6.20 15.75
C PRO A 169 4.22 -7.71 15.67
N ALA A 170 3.31 -8.56 16.15
CA ALA A 170 3.48 -10.01 16.09
C ALA A 170 3.43 -10.55 14.66
N THR A 171 2.47 -10.11 13.84
CA THR A 171 2.40 -10.51 12.41
C THR A 171 3.52 -9.90 11.58
N LEU A 172 3.95 -8.67 11.88
CA LEU A 172 5.10 -8.03 11.24
C LEU A 172 6.39 -8.83 11.49
N VAL A 173 6.67 -9.23 12.73
CA VAL A 173 7.82 -10.06 13.09
C VAL A 173 7.75 -11.42 12.41
N ALA A 174 6.56 -12.05 12.37
CA ALA A 174 6.36 -13.32 11.67
C ALA A 174 6.65 -13.20 10.17
N MET A 175 6.16 -12.15 9.53
CA MET A 175 6.42 -11.88 8.11
C MET A 175 7.91 -11.71 7.83
N LEU A 176 8.62 -10.89 8.61
CA LEU A 176 10.07 -10.68 8.45
C LEU A 176 10.87 -11.96 8.68
N GLY A 177 10.54 -12.74 9.71
CA GLY A 177 11.25 -13.97 10.08
C GLY A 177 10.91 -15.20 9.26
N SER A 178 9.93 -15.12 8.34
CA SER A 178 9.49 -16.26 7.53
C SER A 178 10.48 -16.72 6.46
N GLY A 179 11.44 -15.89 6.09
CA GLY A 179 12.34 -16.14 4.96
C GLY A 179 11.74 -15.84 3.58
N SER A 180 10.50 -15.34 3.52
CA SER A 180 9.78 -15.06 2.26
C SER A 180 9.36 -13.59 2.09
N SER A 181 9.90 -12.69 2.91
CA SER A 181 9.58 -11.27 2.92
C SER A 181 10.82 -10.39 2.68
N ALA A 182 10.75 -9.12 3.11
CA ALA A 182 11.79 -8.13 2.89
C ALA A 182 13.10 -8.38 3.64
N GLN A 183 13.07 -9.11 4.77
CA GLN A 183 14.29 -9.50 5.47
C GLN A 183 15.06 -10.52 4.61
N PRO A 184 16.32 -10.23 4.21
CA PRO A 184 17.10 -11.17 3.41
C PRO A 184 17.64 -12.32 4.28
N PHE A 185 17.83 -13.51 3.62
CA PHE A 185 18.45 -14.71 4.16
C PHE A 185 19.34 -15.38 3.11
N LYS A 186 20.30 -14.63 2.55
CA LYS A 186 21.18 -15.07 1.47
C LYS A 186 22.62 -15.29 1.93
N THR A 187 23.08 -14.54 2.90
CA THR A 187 24.45 -14.57 3.43
C THR A 187 24.42 -14.86 4.93
N VAL A 188 25.53 -15.35 5.47
CA VAL A 188 25.68 -15.55 6.93
C VAL A 188 25.36 -14.26 7.70
N GLN A 189 25.79 -13.12 7.16
CA GLN A 189 25.49 -11.80 7.77
C GLN A 189 23.98 -11.52 7.84
N ASP A 190 23.19 -11.94 6.84
CA ASP A 190 21.73 -11.75 6.87
C ASP A 190 21.10 -12.54 8.02
N TYR A 191 21.56 -13.79 8.24
CA TYR A 191 21.11 -14.61 9.36
C TYR A 191 21.50 -14.01 10.70
N ASP A 192 22.72 -13.48 10.82
CA ASP A 192 23.18 -12.81 12.03
C ASP A 192 22.43 -11.50 12.27
N ASN A 193 22.08 -10.76 11.22
CA ASN A 193 21.21 -9.57 11.30
C ASN A 193 19.84 -9.93 11.87
N TRP A 194 19.23 -11.00 11.36
CA TRP A 194 17.93 -11.44 11.89
C TRP A 194 18.02 -11.87 13.36
N LEU A 195 19.05 -12.61 13.77
CA LEU A 195 19.26 -12.99 15.17
C LEU A 195 19.29 -11.76 16.10
N ARG A 196 20.02 -10.70 15.70
CA ARG A 196 20.06 -9.44 16.46
C ARG A 196 18.73 -8.73 16.47
N ARG A 197 18.03 -8.66 15.32
CA ARG A 197 16.70 -8.05 15.19
C ARG A 197 15.67 -8.79 16.02
N ALA A 198 15.63 -10.12 15.95
CA ALA A 198 14.72 -10.97 16.71
C ALA A 198 14.91 -10.85 18.23
N GLY A 199 16.15 -10.62 18.68
CA GLY A 199 16.46 -10.37 20.09
C GLY A 199 15.77 -9.15 20.70
N GLN A 200 15.29 -8.21 19.88
CA GLN A 200 14.59 -6.99 20.30
C GLN A 200 13.06 -7.18 20.40
N VAL A 201 12.52 -8.29 19.87
CA VAL A 201 11.08 -8.58 19.83
C VAL A 201 10.43 -8.65 21.21
N PRO A 202 11.01 -9.29 22.24
CA PRO A 202 10.39 -9.36 23.55
C PRO A 202 10.05 -7.98 24.12
N ALA A 203 10.97 -7.02 24.04
CA ALA A 203 10.76 -5.66 24.53
C ALA A 203 9.67 -4.91 23.75
N LEU A 204 9.56 -5.14 22.43
CA LEU A 204 8.50 -4.56 21.61
C LEU A 204 7.11 -5.10 22.00
N PHE A 205 7.00 -6.40 22.28
CA PHE A 205 5.72 -7.00 22.68
C PHE A 205 5.33 -6.60 24.10
N ASP A 206 6.28 -6.54 25.02
CA ASP A 206 6.04 -6.06 26.39
C ASP A 206 5.58 -4.59 26.37
N GLN A 207 6.11 -3.76 25.47
CA GLN A 207 5.63 -2.39 25.26
C GLN A 207 4.22 -2.35 24.67
N ALA A 208 3.90 -3.23 23.71
CA ALA A 208 2.54 -3.33 23.18
C ALA A 208 1.54 -3.65 24.30
N VAL A 209 1.87 -4.59 25.19
CA VAL A 209 1.06 -4.91 26.37
C VAL A 209 0.89 -3.68 27.27
N ALA A 210 1.96 -2.98 27.59
CA ALA A 210 1.90 -1.79 28.44
C ALA A 210 1.03 -0.67 27.84
N ASN A 211 1.10 -0.48 26.52
CA ASN A 211 0.24 0.49 25.82
C ASN A 211 -1.25 0.08 25.86
N MET A 212 -1.52 -1.21 25.66
CA MET A 212 -2.89 -1.74 25.73
C MET A 212 -3.46 -1.66 27.16
N GLU A 213 -2.65 -1.84 28.21
CA GLU A 213 -3.05 -1.64 29.61
C GLU A 213 -3.43 -0.18 29.88
N GLN A 214 -2.66 0.77 29.35
CA GLN A 214 -3.01 2.19 29.41
C GLN A 214 -4.32 2.47 28.66
N GLY A 215 -4.54 1.82 27.51
CA GLY A 215 -5.79 1.89 26.76
C GLY A 215 -6.97 1.36 27.55
N MET A 216 -6.83 0.23 28.24
CA MET A 216 -7.88 -0.32 29.12
C MET A 216 -8.24 0.67 30.23
N ALA A 217 -7.25 1.30 30.84
CA ALA A 217 -7.48 2.31 31.90
C ALA A 217 -8.15 3.59 31.36
N ALA A 218 -7.89 3.97 30.10
CA ALA A 218 -8.41 5.16 29.45
C ALA A 218 -9.74 4.92 28.69
N GLY A 219 -10.25 3.68 28.63
CA GLY A 219 -11.41 3.33 27.80
C GLY A 219 -11.13 3.33 26.29
N VAL A 220 -9.86 3.30 25.90
CA VAL A 220 -9.41 3.27 24.48
C VAL A 220 -9.01 1.85 24.12
N VAL A 221 -10.00 1.01 23.84
CA VAL A 221 -9.81 -0.42 23.56
C VAL A 221 -10.40 -0.81 22.21
N GLN A 222 -9.88 -1.89 21.65
CA GLN A 222 -10.35 -2.47 20.39
C GLN A 222 -11.76 -3.06 20.53
N PRO A 223 -12.55 -3.09 19.43
CA PRO A 223 -13.78 -3.87 19.39
C PRO A 223 -13.52 -5.38 19.56
N ARG A 224 -14.40 -6.06 20.29
CA ARG A 224 -14.30 -7.51 20.56
C ARG A 224 -14.06 -8.38 19.33
N PRO A 225 -14.81 -8.25 18.21
CA PRO A 225 -14.66 -9.13 17.06
C PRO A 225 -13.26 -9.10 16.45
N LEU A 226 -12.55 -7.96 16.54
CA LEU A 226 -11.20 -7.84 16.00
C LEU A 226 -10.21 -8.67 16.84
N MET A 227 -10.34 -8.60 18.16
CA MET A 227 -9.43 -9.31 19.08
C MET A 227 -9.68 -10.82 19.10
N GLU A 228 -10.91 -11.26 18.87
CA GLU A 228 -11.24 -12.68 18.67
C GLU A 228 -10.52 -13.25 17.44
N LYS A 229 -10.22 -12.45 16.43
CA LYS A 229 -9.44 -12.84 15.24
C LYS A 229 -7.93 -12.87 15.49
N VAL A 230 -7.43 -12.09 16.44
CA VAL A 230 -5.98 -12.05 16.79
C VAL A 230 -5.53 -13.34 17.45
N LEU A 231 -6.36 -13.93 18.32
CA LEU A 231 -5.97 -15.14 19.06
C LEU A 231 -5.59 -16.33 18.15
N PRO A 232 -6.40 -16.75 17.16
CA PRO A 232 -6.00 -17.82 16.25
C PRO A 232 -4.77 -17.50 15.40
N GLN A 233 -4.51 -16.20 15.10
CA GLN A 233 -3.28 -15.80 14.42
C GLN A 233 -2.05 -16.05 15.29
N LEU A 234 -2.11 -15.69 16.58
CA LEU A 234 -1.04 -15.96 17.53
C LEU A 234 -0.87 -17.46 17.77
N ASP A 235 -1.97 -18.21 17.91
CA ASP A 235 -1.95 -19.66 18.07
C ASP A 235 -1.31 -20.37 16.85
N ALA A 236 -1.46 -19.81 15.65
CA ALA A 236 -0.80 -20.31 14.46
C ALA A 236 0.73 -20.14 14.47
N LEU A 237 1.23 -19.14 15.18
CA LEU A 237 2.67 -18.83 15.29
C LEU A 237 3.35 -19.55 16.46
N ILE A 238 2.57 -19.96 17.48
CA ILE A 238 3.07 -20.69 18.66
C ILE A 238 3.04 -22.19 18.37
N ARG A 239 4.22 -22.81 18.34
CA ARG A 239 4.38 -24.25 18.11
C ARG A 239 5.18 -24.89 19.25
N PRO A 240 5.10 -26.24 19.42
CA PRO A 240 5.84 -26.94 20.48
C PRO A 240 7.36 -26.80 20.37
N THR A 241 7.93 -26.87 19.17
CA THR A 241 9.38 -26.82 18.94
C THR A 241 9.75 -25.75 17.91
N ALA A 242 11.00 -25.33 17.88
CA ALA A 242 11.52 -24.36 16.92
C ALA A 242 11.27 -24.79 15.47
N GLU A 243 11.50 -26.06 15.15
CA GLU A 243 11.40 -26.64 13.81
C GLU A 243 9.98 -26.59 13.24
N GLN A 244 8.98 -26.54 14.09
CA GLN A 244 7.58 -26.45 13.68
C GLN A 244 7.10 -25.03 13.48
N THR A 245 7.93 -24.03 13.83
CA THR A 245 7.58 -22.64 13.68
C THR A 245 7.87 -22.13 12.28
N LEU A 246 7.14 -21.09 11.86
CA LEU A 246 7.43 -20.30 10.67
C LEU A 246 8.88 -19.75 10.67
N PHE A 247 9.42 -19.43 11.84
CA PHE A 247 10.76 -18.85 12.00
C PHE A 247 11.89 -19.81 11.68
N TRP A 248 11.60 -21.11 11.56
CA TRP A 248 12.57 -22.12 11.17
C TRP A 248 12.77 -22.24 9.67
N ASN A 249 11.87 -21.67 8.85
CA ASN A 249 11.95 -21.76 7.40
C ASN A 249 13.32 -21.31 6.83
N PRO A 250 13.97 -20.22 7.31
CA PRO A 250 15.31 -19.85 6.86
C PRO A 250 16.35 -20.96 7.10
N ILE A 251 16.26 -21.69 8.22
CA ILE A 251 17.17 -22.80 8.55
C ILE A 251 16.92 -24.02 7.64
N THR A 252 15.66 -24.34 7.36
CA THR A 252 15.31 -25.40 6.41
C THR A 252 15.87 -25.11 5.02
N ASN A 253 15.96 -23.83 4.64
CA ASN A 253 16.39 -23.37 3.32
C ASN A 253 17.77 -22.68 3.34
N LEU A 254 18.69 -23.15 4.19
CA LEU A 254 20.06 -22.61 4.23
C LEU A 254 20.73 -22.68 2.85
N PRO A 255 21.37 -21.59 2.36
CA PRO A 255 22.09 -21.57 1.09
C PRO A 255 23.13 -22.68 0.99
N ALA A 256 23.24 -23.31 -0.19
CA ALA A 256 24.14 -24.44 -0.40
C ALA A 256 25.63 -24.09 -0.17
N GLY A 257 26.01 -22.82 -0.35
CA GLY A 257 27.40 -22.35 -0.18
C GLY A 257 27.86 -22.17 1.27
N PHE A 258 26.99 -22.36 2.26
CA PHE A 258 27.41 -22.26 3.67
C PHE A 258 28.22 -23.47 4.10
N SER A 259 29.31 -23.23 4.82
CA SER A 259 30.13 -24.30 5.41
C SER A 259 29.34 -25.08 6.48
N GLU A 260 29.77 -26.29 6.75
CA GLU A 260 29.14 -27.12 7.79
C GLU A 260 29.18 -26.46 9.18
N ALA A 261 30.27 -25.77 9.51
CA ALA A 261 30.40 -25.04 10.77
C ALA A 261 29.39 -23.89 10.86
N GLU A 262 29.18 -23.13 9.79
CA GLU A 262 28.17 -22.06 9.73
C GLU A 262 26.77 -22.62 9.84
N ARG A 263 26.45 -23.72 9.16
CA ARG A 263 25.15 -24.41 9.25
C ARG A 263 24.86 -24.86 10.68
N GLN A 264 25.81 -25.52 11.33
CA GLN A 264 25.65 -25.99 12.72
C GLN A 264 25.47 -24.82 13.68
N ARG A 265 26.29 -23.76 13.58
CA ARG A 265 26.18 -22.55 14.40
C ARG A 265 24.79 -21.90 14.23
N LEU A 266 24.42 -21.59 13.00
CA LEU A 266 23.15 -20.91 12.72
C LEU A 266 21.95 -21.76 13.17
N THR A 267 21.98 -23.07 12.95
CA THR A 267 20.93 -23.99 13.44
C THR A 267 20.78 -23.91 14.96
N ALA A 268 21.88 -23.94 15.70
CA ALA A 268 21.88 -23.85 17.16
C ALA A 268 21.41 -22.48 17.65
N ASP A 269 21.88 -21.40 17.03
CA ASP A 269 21.54 -20.03 17.40
C ASP A 269 20.08 -19.72 17.14
N TYR A 270 19.52 -20.18 16.01
CA TYR A 270 18.10 -20.01 15.69
C TYR A 270 17.20 -20.79 16.64
N ARG A 271 17.55 -22.04 16.96
CA ARG A 271 16.78 -22.80 17.96
C ARG A 271 16.75 -22.05 19.30
N ARG A 272 17.89 -21.59 19.79
CA ARG A 272 17.99 -20.82 21.03
C ARG A 272 17.20 -19.53 20.99
N MET A 273 17.25 -18.77 19.89
CA MET A 273 16.50 -17.54 19.71
C MET A 273 15.00 -17.81 19.65
N ILE A 274 14.55 -18.80 18.90
CA ILE A 274 13.13 -19.12 18.77
C ILE A 274 12.56 -19.61 20.11
N GLU A 275 13.19 -20.62 20.72
CA GLU A 275 12.68 -21.24 21.96
C GLU A 275 12.89 -20.37 23.20
N GLY A 276 14.00 -19.64 23.25
CA GLY A 276 14.36 -18.82 24.43
C GLY A 276 13.80 -17.40 24.40
N GLN A 277 13.47 -16.85 23.25
CA GLN A 277 13.06 -15.45 23.11
C GLN A 277 11.70 -15.30 22.41
N LEU A 278 11.54 -15.77 21.17
CA LEU A 278 10.32 -15.53 20.40
C LEU A 278 9.11 -16.27 20.98
N LEU A 279 9.17 -17.58 21.13
CA LEU A 279 8.04 -18.36 21.63
C LEU A 279 7.56 -17.91 23.02
N PRO A 280 8.44 -17.62 24.01
CA PRO A 280 8.01 -17.04 25.28
C PRO A 280 7.33 -15.68 25.13
N ALA A 281 7.82 -14.79 24.24
CA ALA A 281 7.22 -13.48 24.00
C ALA A 281 5.81 -13.62 23.37
N TYR A 282 5.67 -14.47 22.34
CA TYR A 282 4.37 -14.76 21.72
C TYR A 282 3.37 -15.36 22.71
N ARG A 283 3.80 -16.30 23.57
CA ARG A 283 2.94 -16.90 24.61
C ARG A 283 2.45 -15.88 25.63
N ARG A 284 3.33 -15.00 26.12
CA ARG A 284 2.94 -13.90 27.05
C ARG A 284 1.94 -12.95 26.40
N LEU A 285 2.21 -12.51 25.17
CA LEU A 285 1.30 -11.63 24.44
C LEU A 285 -0.07 -12.30 24.23
N ARG A 286 -0.08 -13.53 23.79
CA ARG A 286 -1.31 -14.33 23.60
C ARG A 286 -2.10 -14.46 24.89
N GLN A 287 -1.42 -14.78 26.00
CA GLN A 287 -2.03 -14.93 27.31
C GLN A 287 -2.65 -13.60 27.77
N PHE A 288 -1.91 -12.48 27.68
CA PHE A 288 -2.42 -11.17 28.02
C PHE A 288 -3.69 -10.82 27.22
N ILE A 289 -3.67 -11.06 25.91
CA ILE A 289 -4.82 -10.78 25.05
C ILE A 289 -6.02 -11.63 25.45
N ALA A 290 -5.84 -12.92 25.68
CA ALA A 290 -6.93 -13.84 26.01
C ALA A 290 -7.54 -13.58 27.39
N GLU A 291 -6.70 -13.38 28.41
CA GLU A 291 -7.14 -13.37 29.81
C GLU A 291 -7.47 -11.98 30.35
N ARG A 292 -6.85 -10.94 29.80
CA ARG A 292 -6.98 -9.57 30.32
C ARG A 292 -7.60 -8.59 29.33
N TYR A 293 -7.11 -8.57 28.08
CA TYR A 293 -7.57 -7.58 27.13
C TYR A 293 -8.91 -7.91 26.50
N LEU A 294 -9.12 -9.15 26.07
CA LEU A 294 -10.38 -9.57 25.44
C LEU A 294 -11.61 -9.35 26.34
N PRO A 295 -11.58 -9.62 27.66
CA PRO A 295 -12.67 -9.23 28.56
C PRO A 295 -12.94 -7.72 28.65
N ALA A 296 -11.92 -6.88 28.40
CA ALA A 296 -12.00 -5.44 28.48
C ALA A 296 -12.33 -4.76 27.12
N THR A 297 -12.47 -5.53 26.04
CA THR A 297 -12.83 -5.01 24.72
C THR A 297 -14.22 -4.39 24.72
N ARG A 298 -14.45 -3.46 23.79
CA ARG A 298 -15.77 -2.79 23.63
C ARG A 298 -16.68 -3.55 22.66
N ASP A 299 -17.99 -3.42 22.86
CA ASP A 299 -19.02 -3.96 21.97
C ASP A 299 -19.33 -2.99 20.81
N SER A 300 -19.10 -1.69 21.00
CA SER A 300 -19.29 -0.68 19.97
C SER A 300 -18.29 -0.87 18.82
N ALA A 301 -18.77 -0.77 17.58
CA ALA A 301 -17.95 -1.02 16.40
C ALA A 301 -17.10 0.19 15.99
N GLY A 302 -17.69 1.39 16.01
CA GLY A 302 -17.11 2.60 15.46
C GLY A 302 -16.10 3.31 16.36
N LEU A 303 -15.24 4.12 15.75
CA LEU A 303 -14.27 4.98 16.43
C LEU A 303 -14.97 6.09 17.22
N GLY A 304 -16.12 6.59 16.73
CA GLY A 304 -16.91 7.63 17.39
C GLY A 304 -17.39 7.30 18.79
N ALA A 305 -17.33 6.03 19.20
CA ALA A 305 -17.64 5.61 20.57
C ALA A 305 -16.49 5.79 21.58
N LEU A 306 -15.30 6.13 21.11
CA LEU A 306 -14.13 6.39 21.96
C LEU A 306 -14.08 7.84 22.43
N PRO A 307 -13.34 8.16 23.50
CA PRO A 307 -13.09 9.55 23.89
C PRO A 307 -12.52 10.34 22.71
N ASP A 308 -13.09 11.52 22.42
CA ASP A 308 -12.79 12.37 21.27
C ASP A 308 -12.87 11.64 19.89
N GLY A 309 -13.59 10.52 19.83
CA GLY A 309 -13.65 9.64 18.68
C GLY A 309 -14.24 10.28 17.42
N ALA A 310 -15.14 11.26 17.57
CA ALA A 310 -15.72 11.99 16.44
C ALA A 310 -14.66 12.85 15.70
N HIS A 311 -13.84 13.59 16.45
CA HIS A 311 -12.72 14.36 15.86
C HIS A 311 -11.62 13.45 15.30
N TRP A 312 -11.33 12.36 16.02
CA TRP A 312 -10.37 11.36 15.52
C TRP A 312 -10.83 10.79 14.19
N TYR A 313 -12.11 10.41 14.06
CA TYR A 313 -12.62 9.89 12.79
C TYR A 313 -12.62 10.94 11.68
N ALA A 314 -13.02 12.18 11.97
CA ALA A 314 -12.97 13.27 11.00
C ALA A 314 -11.53 13.51 10.47
N PHE A 315 -10.54 13.48 11.37
CA PHE A 315 -9.13 13.51 11.00
C PHE A 315 -8.74 12.33 10.11
N SER A 316 -9.12 11.10 10.47
CA SER A 316 -8.80 9.89 9.68
C SER A 316 -9.42 9.94 8.28
N ALA A 317 -10.66 10.44 8.15
CA ALA A 317 -11.32 10.63 6.86
C ALA A 317 -10.60 11.67 6.01
N ARG A 318 -10.25 12.84 6.57
CA ARG A 318 -9.49 13.90 5.88
C ARG A 318 -8.13 13.40 5.41
N GLN A 319 -7.38 12.72 6.28
CA GLN A 319 -6.07 12.18 5.95
C GLN A 319 -6.15 11.14 4.83
N SER A 320 -7.13 10.24 4.88
CA SER A 320 -7.29 9.18 3.88
C SER A 320 -7.78 9.69 2.53
N THR A 321 -8.66 10.69 2.52
CA THR A 321 -9.25 11.24 1.29
C THR A 321 -8.49 12.44 0.74
N THR A 322 -7.64 13.08 1.54
CA THR A 322 -6.96 14.33 1.22
C THR A 322 -7.93 15.45 0.78
N THR A 323 -9.15 15.46 1.35
CA THR A 323 -10.21 16.47 1.11
C THR A 323 -10.75 17.00 2.42
N ASP A 324 -11.42 18.15 2.37
CA ASP A 324 -12.10 18.75 3.53
C ASP A 324 -13.56 18.28 3.68
N LEU A 325 -13.94 17.21 2.99
CA LEU A 325 -15.28 16.63 3.10
C LEU A 325 -15.51 16.10 4.52
N THR A 326 -16.63 16.50 5.12
CA THR A 326 -17.05 15.96 6.42
C THR A 326 -17.53 14.51 6.27
N PRO A 327 -17.46 13.70 7.34
CA PRO A 327 -18.03 12.35 7.34
C PRO A 327 -19.50 12.29 6.89
N GLU A 328 -20.31 13.30 7.24
CA GLU A 328 -21.72 13.40 6.81
C GLU A 328 -21.82 13.60 5.28
N GLN A 329 -21.03 14.50 4.71
CA GLN A 329 -21.00 14.73 3.27
C GLN A 329 -20.56 13.47 2.51
N ILE A 330 -19.53 12.77 3.03
CA ILE A 330 -19.04 11.51 2.44
C ILE A 330 -20.14 10.44 2.49
N HIS A 331 -20.86 10.32 3.60
CA HIS A 331 -21.99 9.40 3.76
C HIS A 331 -23.07 9.65 2.70
N GLN A 332 -23.47 10.92 2.53
CA GLN A 332 -24.49 11.31 1.55
C GLN A 332 -24.01 11.04 0.11
N ILE A 333 -22.77 11.37 -0.22
CA ILE A 333 -22.16 11.01 -1.52
C ILE A 333 -22.26 9.50 -1.74
N GLY A 334 -21.97 8.69 -0.73
CA GLY A 334 -22.07 7.24 -0.80
C GLY A 334 -23.49 6.77 -1.13
N LEU A 335 -24.50 7.32 -0.45
CA LEU A 335 -25.92 6.96 -0.70
C LEU A 335 -26.35 7.32 -2.12
N ASP A 336 -26.01 8.51 -2.61
CA ASP A 336 -26.36 9.00 -3.93
C ASP A 336 -25.70 8.15 -5.03
N GLU A 337 -24.43 7.81 -4.85
CA GLU A 337 -23.69 6.96 -5.79
C GLU A 337 -24.19 5.50 -5.80
N VAL A 338 -24.56 4.92 -4.64
CA VAL A 338 -25.22 3.60 -4.59
C VAL A 338 -26.51 3.61 -5.42
N ALA A 339 -27.34 4.65 -5.24
CA ALA A 339 -28.59 4.79 -6.01
C ALA A 339 -28.31 4.92 -7.52
N ARG A 340 -27.30 5.70 -7.92
CA ARG A 340 -26.87 5.87 -9.31
C ARG A 340 -26.44 4.54 -9.93
N ILE A 341 -25.57 3.78 -9.23
CA ILE A 341 -25.04 2.51 -9.75
C ILE A 341 -26.15 1.46 -9.82
N HIS A 342 -27.04 1.39 -8.83
CA HIS A 342 -28.23 0.53 -8.88
C HIS A 342 -29.12 0.82 -10.09
N ALA A 343 -29.27 2.11 -10.46
CA ALA A 343 -30.01 2.45 -11.68
C ALA A 343 -29.33 1.92 -12.95
N GLN A 344 -27.99 1.89 -12.97
CA GLN A 344 -27.22 1.30 -14.08
C GLN A 344 -27.34 -0.23 -14.12
N ILE A 345 -27.25 -0.90 -12.98
CA ILE A 345 -27.44 -2.35 -12.87
C ILE A 345 -28.83 -2.74 -13.38
N ARG A 346 -29.90 -1.97 -13.07
CA ARG A 346 -31.24 -2.21 -13.62
C ARG A 346 -31.28 -2.11 -15.15
N LYS A 347 -30.45 -1.26 -15.78
CA LYS A 347 -30.34 -1.21 -17.25
C LYS A 347 -29.71 -2.49 -17.78
N VAL A 348 -28.65 -3.00 -17.13
CA VAL A 348 -28.04 -4.29 -17.48
C VAL A 348 -29.04 -5.41 -17.33
N MET A 349 -29.81 -5.50 -16.23
CA MET A 349 -30.86 -6.50 -16.05
C MET A 349 -31.87 -6.49 -17.20
N LYS A 350 -32.30 -5.30 -17.67
CA LYS A 350 -33.19 -5.17 -18.85
C LYS A 350 -32.51 -5.65 -20.12
N GLN A 351 -31.23 -5.30 -20.34
CA GLN A 351 -30.49 -5.69 -21.54
C GLN A 351 -30.34 -7.21 -21.65
N VAL A 352 -30.04 -7.89 -20.53
CA VAL A 352 -29.94 -9.36 -20.48
C VAL A 352 -31.31 -10.06 -20.31
N LYS A 353 -32.41 -9.30 -20.33
CA LYS A 353 -33.79 -9.79 -20.17
C LYS A 353 -34.01 -10.58 -18.86
N PHE A 354 -33.28 -10.26 -17.81
CA PHE A 354 -33.44 -10.90 -16.50
C PHE A 354 -34.76 -10.49 -15.85
N ARG A 355 -35.54 -11.49 -15.38
CA ARG A 355 -36.81 -11.27 -14.70
C ARG A 355 -36.68 -11.58 -13.22
N GLY A 356 -36.79 -10.57 -12.38
CA GLY A 356 -36.70 -10.72 -10.93
C GLY A 356 -36.24 -9.45 -10.22
N SER A 357 -36.08 -9.52 -8.90
CA SER A 357 -35.50 -8.44 -8.12
C SER A 357 -33.98 -8.32 -8.35
N MET A 358 -33.40 -7.20 -7.99
CA MET A 358 -31.95 -6.99 -8.07
C MET A 358 -31.19 -8.00 -7.20
N GLN A 359 -31.69 -8.36 -6.03
CA GLN A 359 -31.08 -9.40 -5.16
C GLN A 359 -31.10 -10.79 -5.82
N LYS A 360 -32.17 -11.11 -6.60
CA LYS A 360 -32.17 -12.34 -7.40
C LYS A 360 -31.16 -12.29 -8.53
N PHE A 361 -30.96 -11.12 -9.12
CA PHE A 361 -29.91 -10.92 -10.13
C PHE A 361 -28.51 -11.07 -9.54
N PHE A 362 -28.26 -10.46 -8.40
CA PHE A 362 -26.98 -10.63 -7.69
C PHE A 362 -26.67 -12.10 -7.40
N ARG A 363 -27.67 -12.83 -6.89
CA ARG A 363 -27.50 -14.27 -6.65
C ARG A 363 -27.23 -15.04 -7.94
N PHE A 364 -27.96 -14.75 -9.01
CA PHE A 364 -27.74 -15.36 -10.32
C PHE A 364 -26.30 -15.14 -10.81
N MET A 365 -25.78 -13.90 -10.69
CA MET A 365 -24.41 -13.58 -11.09
C MET A 365 -23.37 -14.34 -10.27
N GLN A 366 -23.66 -14.62 -9.00
CA GLN A 366 -22.77 -15.35 -8.11
C GLN A 366 -22.83 -16.88 -8.30
N GLU A 367 -23.99 -17.44 -8.57
CA GLU A 367 -24.20 -18.89 -8.52
C GLU A 367 -24.11 -19.57 -9.90
N ASP A 368 -24.39 -18.85 -11.00
CA ASP A 368 -24.42 -19.46 -12.34
C ASP A 368 -23.01 -19.89 -12.79
N LYS A 369 -22.89 -21.18 -13.10
CA LYS A 369 -21.63 -21.83 -13.48
C LYS A 369 -21.01 -21.29 -14.77
N ARG A 370 -21.80 -20.65 -15.64
CA ARG A 370 -21.27 -20.02 -16.87
C ARG A 370 -20.21 -18.93 -16.59
N PHE A 371 -20.23 -18.38 -15.40
CA PHE A 371 -19.31 -17.32 -14.97
C PHE A 371 -18.10 -17.85 -14.20
N GLN A 372 -17.86 -19.15 -14.18
CA GLN A 372 -16.72 -19.76 -13.50
C GLN A 372 -15.60 -20.05 -14.49
N PHE A 373 -14.37 -19.90 -14.04
CA PHE A 373 -13.22 -20.41 -14.78
C PHE A 373 -13.11 -21.93 -14.61
N ALA A 374 -12.64 -22.61 -15.65
CA ALA A 374 -12.49 -24.05 -15.64
C ALA A 374 -11.40 -24.51 -14.65
N ASP A 375 -10.29 -23.77 -14.61
CA ASP A 375 -9.14 -24.02 -13.75
C ASP A 375 -8.30 -22.74 -13.56
N GLU A 376 -7.24 -22.82 -12.74
CA GLU A 376 -6.29 -21.73 -12.50
C GLU A 376 -5.62 -21.25 -13.79
N GLN A 377 -5.28 -22.17 -14.70
CA GLN A 377 -4.60 -21.80 -15.93
C GLN A 377 -5.51 -20.97 -16.84
N ALA A 378 -6.80 -21.31 -16.90
CA ALA A 378 -7.79 -20.55 -17.63
C ALA A 378 -7.96 -19.14 -17.05
N LEU A 379 -7.98 -18.99 -15.73
CA LEU A 379 -8.03 -17.70 -15.03
C LEU A 379 -6.80 -16.84 -15.38
N LEU A 380 -5.60 -17.38 -15.23
CA LEU A 380 -4.35 -16.66 -15.52
C LEU A 380 -4.22 -16.33 -17.03
N ALA A 381 -4.58 -17.26 -17.91
CA ALA A 381 -4.56 -17.05 -19.36
C ALA A 381 -5.52 -15.94 -19.78
N PHE A 382 -6.70 -15.86 -19.16
CA PHE A 382 -7.65 -14.78 -19.42
C PHE A 382 -7.03 -13.41 -19.12
N HIS A 383 -6.44 -13.21 -17.93
CA HIS A 383 -5.80 -11.95 -17.59
C HIS A 383 -4.62 -11.61 -18.50
N ARG A 384 -3.75 -12.58 -18.82
CA ARG A 384 -2.64 -12.37 -19.77
C ARG A 384 -3.13 -11.97 -21.16
N GLY A 385 -4.27 -12.49 -21.59
CA GLY A 385 -4.88 -12.17 -22.88
C GLY A 385 -5.49 -10.76 -22.98
N LEU A 386 -5.65 -10.06 -21.85
CA LEU A 386 -6.15 -8.68 -21.82
C LEU A 386 -5.06 -7.65 -22.14
N GLU A 387 -3.81 -7.91 -21.75
CA GLU A 387 -2.69 -6.97 -21.95
C GLU A 387 -2.56 -6.51 -23.42
N PRO A 388 -2.43 -7.39 -24.43
CA PRO A 388 -2.31 -6.95 -25.82
C PRO A 388 -3.53 -6.20 -26.33
N LYS A 389 -4.73 -6.51 -25.83
CA LYS A 389 -5.97 -5.81 -26.21
C LYS A 389 -5.98 -4.37 -25.69
N VAL A 390 -5.65 -4.19 -24.42
CA VAL A 390 -5.62 -2.88 -23.78
C VAL A 390 -4.48 -2.03 -24.34
N MET A 391 -3.27 -2.61 -24.50
CA MET A 391 -2.11 -1.91 -25.04
C MET A 391 -2.30 -1.45 -26.49
N ALA A 392 -3.08 -2.17 -27.30
CA ALA A 392 -3.38 -1.73 -28.67
C ALA A 392 -4.16 -0.41 -28.69
N ARG A 393 -4.94 -0.10 -27.65
CA ARG A 393 -5.76 1.12 -27.54
C ARG A 393 -5.23 2.15 -26.54
N ALA A 394 -4.33 1.77 -25.65
CA ALA A 394 -3.77 2.67 -24.65
C ALA A 394 -3.20 3.99 -25.24
N PRO A 395 -2.53 4.01 -26.42
CA PRO A 395 -2.07 5.25 -27.05
C PRO A 395 -3.19 6.24 -27.47
N GLU A 396 -4.44 5.79 -27.55
CA GLU A 396 -5.59 6.68 -27.79
C GLU A 396 -5.92 7.55 -26.56
N LEU A 397 -5.54 7.08 -25.37
CA LEU A 397 -5.83 7.72 -24.09
C LEU A 397 -4.57 8.25 -23.36
N PHE A 398 -3.39 7.70 -23.66
CA PHE A 398 -2.16 7.96 -22.90
C PHE A 398 -1.00 8.30 -23.82
N SER A 399 -0.33 9.43 -23.55
CA SER A 399 0.95 9.83 -24.18
C SER A 399 2.17 9.39 -23.36
N LEU A 400 1.98 9.06 -22.07
CA LEU A 400 3.01 8.50 -21.19
C LEU A 400 2.72 7.03 -20.95
N LEU A 401 3.70 6.17 -21.19
CA LEU A 401 3.62 4.73 -20.93
C LEU A 401 4.79 4.32 -20.02
N PRO A 402 4.59 3.43 -19.03
CA PRO A 402 5.70 2.93 -18.23
C PRO A 402 6.66 2.10 -19.09
N ARG A 403 7.95 2.19 -18.80
CA ARG A 403 8.99 1.37 -19.43
C ARG A 403 9.06 -0.03 -18.84
N ALA A 404 8.77 -0.13 -17.54
CA ALA A 404 8.75 -1.41 -16.86
C ALA A 404 7.58 -2.27 -17.32
N GLY A 405 7.84 -3.54 -17.60
CA GLY A 405 6.80 -4.55 -17.83
C GLY A 405 6.26 -5.12 -16.52
N PHE A 406 5.23 -5.97 -16.65
CA PHE A 406 4.68 -6.74 -15.54
C PHE A 406 4.39 -8.19 -15.94
N GLU A 407 4.19 -9.03 -14.95
CA GLU A 407 3.79 -10.42 -15.12
C GLU A 407 2.49 -10.69 -14.36
N VAL A 408 1.67 -11.60 -14.91
CA VAL A 408 0.49 -12.13 -14.22
C VAL A 408 0.84 -13.48 -13.59
N ARG A 409 0.76 -13.56 -12.25
CA ARG A 409 1.08 -14.76 -11.47
C ARG A 409 -0.07 -15.15 -10.55
N ALA A 410 -0.19 -16.45 -10.26
CA ALA A 410 -1.03 -16.88 -9.14
C ALA A 410 -0.42 -16.44 -7.81
N VAL A 411 -1.29 -16.14 -6.85
CA VAL A 411 -0.88 -15.99 -5.44
C VAL A 411 -0.36 -17.34 -4.96
N GLU A 412 0.77 -17.33 -4.23
CA GLU A 412 1.39 -18.55 -3.74
C GLU A 412 0.44 -19.31 -2.78
N PRO A 413 0.34 -20.65 -2.88
CA PRO A 413 -0.65 -21.44 -2.15
C PRO A 413 -0.63 -21.24 -0.63
N TRP A 414 0.56 -21.00 -0.05
CA TRP A 414 0.70 -20.82 1.39
C TRP A 414 0.03 -19.55 1.95
N ARG A 415 -0.20 -18.52 1.11
CA ARG A 415 -0.86 -17.27 1.51
C ARG A 415 -2.18 -17.02 0.79
N ALA A 416 -2.54 -17.84 -0.21
CA ALA A 416 -3.68 -17.60 -1.08
C ALA A 416 -5.01 -17.54 -0.32
N GLN A 417 -5.17 -18.35 0.73
CA GLN A 417 -6.38 -18.36 1.56
C GLN A 417 -6.66 -17.02 2.26
N SER A 418 -5.61 -16.24 2.54
CA SER A 418 -5.70 -14.96 3.23
C SER A 418 -5.43 -13.74 2.33
N ALA A 419 -5.12 -13.96 1.06
CA ALA A 419 -4.86 -12.89 0.11
C ALA A 419 -6.14 -12.35 -0.53
N ALA A 420 -6.11 -11.07 -0.95
CA ALA A 420 -7.16 -10.46 -1.76
C ALA A 420 -7.33 -11.18 -3.11
N GLY A 421 -8.44 -10.92 -3.81
CA GLY A 421 -8.72 -11.49 -5.14
C GLY A 421 -7.68 -11.11 -6.20
N GLY A 422 -7.13 -9.90 -6.13
CA GLY A 422 -6.00 -9.41 -6.90
C GLY A 422 -5.13 -8.50 -6.05
N SER A 423 -3.87 -8.30 -6.47
CA SER A 423 -2.97 -7.32 -5.91
C SER A 423 -1.81 -7.03 -6.86
N TYR A 424 -1.27 -5.83 -6.80
CA TYR A 424 -0.14 -5.45 -7.60
C TYR A 424 1.11 -5.22 -6.75
N MET A 425 2.25 -5.74 -7.24
CA MET A 425 3.58 -5.48 -6.68
C MET A 425 4.42 -4.69 -7.69
N ARG A 426 4.96 -3.55 -7.24
CA ARG A 426 5.80 -2.66 -8.08
C ARG A 426 7.04 -3.37 -8.62
N PRO A 427 7.59 -2.95 -9.79
CA PRO A 427 8.90 -3.42 -10.23
C PRO A 427 9.99 -3.05 -9.23
N SER A 428 11.12 -3.74 -9.29
CA SER A 428 12.27 -3.35 -8.47
C SER A 428 12.84 -2.01 -8.93
N GLY A 429 13.38 -1.23 -7.98
CA GLY A 429 13.95 0.09 -8.28
C GLY A 429 15.16 0.06 -9.20
N ASP A 430 15.88 -1.06 -9.26
CA ASP A 430 17.02 -1.33 -10.13
C ASP A 430 16.62 -1.96 -11.48
N GLY A 431 15.33 -2.20 -11.72
CA GLY A 431 14.80 -2.80 -12.96
C GLY A 431 15.05 -4.31 -13.10
N SER A 432 15.64 -4.97 -12.09
CA SER A 432 15.97 -6.40 -12.14
C SER A 432 14.76 -7.33 -12.05
N ARG A 433 13.60 -6.82 -11.63
CA ARG A 433 12.33 -7.55 -11.51
C ARG A 433 11.20 -6.71 -12.10
N PRO A 434 10.34 -7.28 -12.98
CA PRO A 434 9.14 -6.60 -13.47
C PRO A 434 8.12 -6.40 -12.35
N GLY A 435 7.10 -5.60 -12.61
CA GLY A 435 5.89 -5.56 -11.79
C GLY A 435 5.22 -6.93 -11.76
N VAL A 436 4.42 -7.21 -10.74
CA VAL A 436 3.66 -8.47 -10.66
C VAL A 436 2.22 -8.18 -10.30
N PHE A 437 1.33 -8.54 -11.19
CA PHE A 437 -0.10 -8.66 -10.91
C PHE A 437 -0.36 -10.07 -10.37
N TYR A 438 -0.66 -10.17 -9.08
CA TYR A 438 -1.06 -11.42 -8.45
C TYR A 438 -2.55 -11.63 -8.57
N VAL A 439 -2.94 -12.78 -9.09
CA VAL A 439 -4.34 -13.22 -9.18
C VAL A 439 -4.54 -14.37 -8.18
N ASN A 440 -5.51 -14.23 -7.29
CA ASN A 440 -5.77 -15.25 -6.29
C ASN A 440 -6.71 -16.33 -6.85
N SER A 441 -6.20 -17.53 -7.05
CA SER A 441 -6.94 -18.70 -7.52
C SER A 441 -7.55 -19.55 -6.39
N TYR A 442 -7.33 -19.18 -5.12
CA TYR A 442 -7.93 -19.88 -3.99
C TYR A 442 -9.46 -19.78 -4.03
N ASP A 443 -10.13 -20.92 -3.77
CA ASP A 443 -11.59 -21.02 -3.93
C ASP A 443 -12.06 -20.56 -5.31
N LEU A 444 -11.49 -21.15 -6.35
CA LEU A 444 -11.69 -20.80 -7.76
C LEU A 444 -13.15 -20.58 -8.16
N PRO A 445 -14.16 -21.34 -7.65
CA PRO A 445 -15.57 -21.09 -7.95
C PRO A 445 -16.07 -19.69 -7.60
N THR A 446 -15.37 -18.97 -6.71
CA THR A 446 -15.70 -17.58 -6.36
C THR A 446 -15.11 -16.56 -7.33
N ARG A 447 -14.14 -16.96 -8.18
CA ARG A 447 -13.54 -16.11 -9.22
C ARG A 447 -14.45 -16.15 -10.45
N LYS A 448 -14.95 -14.98 -10.85
CA LYS A 448 -15.95 -14.86 -11.90
C LYS A 448 -15.38 -14.24 -13.16
N THR A 449 -15.81 -14.76 -14.32
CA THR A 449 -15.38 -14.22 -15.61
C THR A 449 -15.84 -12.78 -15.83
N TRP A 450 -16.98 -12.39 -15.25
CA TRP A 450 -17.52 -11.04 -15.37
C TRP A 450 -16.72 -10.00 -14.54
N ASP A 451 -15.92 -10.43 -13.57
CA ASP A 451 -15.10 -9.59 -12.69
C ASP A 451 -13.68 -9.36 -13.24
N ALA A 452 -13.23 -10.23 -14.13
CA ALA A 452 -11.82 -10.33 -14.50
C ALA A 452 -11.30 -9.15 -15.36
N GLU A 453 -12.14 -8.56 -16.24
CA GLU A 453 -11.75 -7.38 -17.03
C GLU A 453 -11.50 -6.17 -16.13
N ASP A 454 -12.36 -5.97 -15.14
CA ASP A 454 -12.29 -4.89 -14.20
C ASP A 454 -11.06 -5.00 -13.29
N LEU A 455 -10.85 -6.18 -12.71
CA LEU A 455 -9.69 -6.47 -11.87
C LEU A 455 -8.37 -6.23 -12.63
N PHE A 456 -8.30 -6.60 -13.91
CA PHE A 456 -7.13 -6.34 -14.73
C PHE A 456 -6.87 -4.84 -14.93
N LEU A 457 -7.92 -4.05 -15.19
CA LEU A 457 -7.80 -2.60 -15.35
C LEU A 457 -7.32 -1.94 -14.05
N HIS A 458 -7.78 -2.42 -12.90
CA HIS A 458 -7.38 -1.90 -11.59
C HIS A 458 -5.90 -2.20 -11.26
N GLU A 459 -5.52 -3.47 -11.35
CA GLU A 459 -4.20 -3.93 -10.87
C GLU A 459 -3.08 -3.73 -11.91
N ALA A 460 -3.42 -3.88 -13.21
CA ALA A 460 -2.45 -3.85 -14.29
C ALA A 460 -2.52 -2.53 -15.08
N ILE A 461 -3.11 -2.57 -16.29
CA ILE A 461 -3.10 -1.47 -17.27
C ILE A 461 -4.53 -0.99 -17.52
N PRO A 462 -4.80 0.32 -17.34
CA PRO A 462 -3.90 1.42 -16.99
C PRO A 462 -3.88 1.74 -15.47
N GLY A 463 -4.21 0.79 -14.59
CA GLY A 463 -4.35 1.02 -13.15
C GLY A 463 -3.03 1.09 -12.39
N HIS A 464 -2.90 0.27 -11.34
CA HIS A 464 -1.77 0.33 -10.40
C HIS A 464 -0.40 0.16 -11.05
N HIS A 465 -0.23 -0.84 -11.94
CA HIS A 465 1.05 -1.00 -12.63
C HIS A 465 1.44 0.27 -13.36
N PHE A 466 0.51 0.82 -14.11
CA PHE A 466 0.77 2.01 -14.94
C PHE A 466 1.19 3.21 -14.11
N GLN A 467 0.40 3.56 -13.09
CA GLN A 467 0.64 4.72 -12.23
C GLN A 467 1.91 4.57 -11.39
N LEU A 468 2.10 3.41 -10.77
CA LEU A 468 3.18 3.18 -9.82
C LEU A 468 4.54 2.99 -10.51
N ALA A 469 4.56 2.33 -11.69
CA ALA A 469 5.78 2.20 -12.47
C ALA A 469 6.22 3.56 -13.04
N LEU A 470 5.30 4.35 -13.60
CA LEU A 470 5.60 5.72 -14.04
C LEU A 470 6.17 6.56 -12.89
N GLN A 471 5.57 6.53 -11.70
CA GLN A 471 6.07 7.28 -10.54
C GLN A 471 7.50 6.87 -10.16
N GLN A 472 7.85 5.59 -10.22
CA GLN A 472 9.20 5.11 -9.96
C GLN A 472 10.22 5.58 -11.00
N GLU A 473 9.77 5.81 -12.24
CA GLU A 473 10.60 6.27 -13.35
C GLU A 473 10.85 7.78 -13.35
N LEU A 474 10.21 8.55 -12.46
CA LEU A 474 10.39 10.00 -12.33
C LEU A 474 11.69 10.33 -11.56
N GLU A 475 12.82 10.34 -12.27
CA GLU A 475 14.16 10.52 -11.68
C GLU A 475 14.35 11.87 -10.96
N GLY A 476 13.60 12.90 -11.33
CA GLY A 476 13.68 14.24 -10.72
C GLY A 476 12.93 14.39 -9.40
N LEU A 477 12.15 13.39 -8.97
CA LEU A 477 11.42 13.47 -7.71
C LEU A 477 12.31 13.17 -6.50
N PRO A 478 12.17 13.92 -5.40
CA PRO A 478 12.77 13.55 -4.12
C PRO A 478 12.33 12.15 -3.67
N ALA A 479 13.19 11.42 -2.96
CA ALA A 479 12.93 10.04 -2.56
C ALA A 479 11.62 9.87 -1.78
N PHE A 480 11.27 10.80 -0.88
CA PHE A 480 10.01 10.74 -0.13
C PHE A 480 8.75 10.81 -1.03
N ARG A 481 8.84 11.47 -2.21
CA ARG A 481 7.78 11.50 -3.22
C ARG A 481 7.80 10.25 -4.10
N ARG A 482 9.00 9.82 -4.49
CA ARG A 482 9.20 8.68 -5.39
C ARG A 482 8.75 7.35 -4.77
N TYR A 483 8.97 7.18 -3.48
CA TYR A 483 8.60 5.97 -2.71
C TYR A 483 7.39 6.15 -1.80
N GLY A 484 6.92 7.36 -1.60
CA GLY A 484 5.68 7.68 -0.92
C GLY A 484 4.47 7.59 -1.84
N GLY A 485 3.32 8.04 -1.34
CA GLY A 485 2.08 8.13 -2.11
C GLY A 485 0.90 8.53 -1.25
N GLU A 486 -0.12 9.07 -1.93
CA GLU A 486 -1.40 9.42 -1.34
C GLU A 486 -2.40 8.32 -1.67
N THR A 487 -3.03 7.74 -0.65
CA THR A 487 -3.96 6.60 -0.84
C THR A 487 -5.12 6.97 -1.74
N ALA A 488 -5.71 8.15 -1.57
CA ALA A 488 -6.81 8.62 -2.41
C ALA A 488 -6.42 8.81 -3.88
N PHE A 489 -5.17 9.19 -4.15
CA PHE A 489 -4.67 9.26 -5.52
C PHE A 489 -4.47 7.87 -6.12
N THR A 490 -3.79 6.97 -5.40
CA THR A 490 -3.43 5.64 -5.91
C THR A 490 -4.66 4.76 -6.13
N GLU A 491 -5.54 4.67 -5.12
CA GLU A 491 -6.76 3.88 -5.20
C GLU A 491 -7.82 4.54 -6.09
N GLY A 492 -7.90 5.87 -6.03
CA GLY A 492 -8.78 6.64 -6.91
C GLY A 492 -8.39 6.49 -8.38
N TRP A 493 -7.08 6.43 -8.69
CA TRP A 493 -6.59 6.15 -10.03
C TRP A 493 -6.96 4.72 -10.48
N GLY A 494 -6.83 3.71 -9.59
CA GLY A 494 -7.25 2.34 -9.90
C GLY A 494 -8.72 2.27 -10.33
N LEU A 495 -9.63 2.87 -9.55
CA LEU A 495 -11.05 2.92 -9.89
C LEU A 495 -11.33 3.78 -11.13
N TYR A 496 -10.65 4.90 -11.28
CA TYR A 496 -10.76 5.72 -12.47
C TYR A 496 -10.33 4.95 -13.73
N ALA A 497 -9.28 4.15 -13.64
CA ALA A 497 -8.80 3.28 -14.71
C ALA A 497 -9.85 2.22 -15.12
N GLU A 498 -10.56 1.64 -14.13
CA GLU A 498 -11.71 0.74 -14.38
C GLU A 498 -12.75 1.43 -15.26
N SER A 499 -13.05 2.71 -15.01
CA SER A 499 -14.05 3.47 -15.79
C SER A 499 -13.68 3.69 -17.26
N LEU A 500 -12.40 3.54 -17.62
CA LEU A 500 -11.89 3.65 -19.00
C LEU A 500 -12.09 2.37 -19.83
N GLY A 501 -12.59 1.28 -19.23
CA GLY A 501 -12.63 -0.02 -19.87
C GLY A 501 -13.37 -0.03 -21.22
N ARG A 502 -14.46 0.73 -21.38
CA ARG A 502 -15.15 0.86 -22.66
C ARG A 502 -14.31 1.57 -23.73
N ASP A 503 -13.62 2.63 -23.34
CA ASP A 503 -12.72 3.35 -24.24
C ASP A 503 -11.56 2.45 -24.69
N LEU A 504 -11.15 1.51 -23.83
CA LEU A 504 -10.12 0.51 -24.08
C LEU A 504 -10.63 -0.78 -24.76
N GLY A 505 -11.92 -0.83 -25.15
CA GLY A 505 -12.52 -1.96 -25.87
C GLY A 505 -12.93 -3.14 -25.00
N LEU A 506 -13.01 -2.96 -23.68
CA LEU A 506 -13.54 -3.93 -22.72
C LEU A 506 -15.02 -3.67 -22.40
N TYR A 507 -15.63 -4.50 -21.56
CA TYR A 507 -17.04 -4.40 -21.14
C TYR A 507 -18.04 -4.44 -22.30
N GLN A 508 -17.71 -5.18 -23.38
CA GLN A 508 -18.59 -5.34 -24.55
C GLN A 508 -19.75 -6.29 -24.22
N ASP A 509 -19.53 -7.29 -23.39
CA ASP A 509 -20.57 -8.15 -22.84
C ASP A 509 -21.27 -7.43 -21.66
N PRO A 510 -22.63 -7.41 -21.65
CA PRO A 510 -23.37 -6.84 -20.52
C PRO A 510 -23.02 -7.43 -19.15
N TYR A 511 -22.58 -8.67 -19.09
CA TYR A 511 -22.18 -9.30 -17.83
C TYR A 511 -20.79 -8.80 -17.36
N SER A 512 -19.85 -8.58 -18.26
CA SER A 512 -18.58 -7.94 -17.86
C SER A 512 -18.77 -6.47 -17.48
N TYR A 513 -19.70 -5.76 -18.12
CA TYR A 513 -20.08 -4.42 -17.67
C TYR A 513 -20.76 -4.42 -16.29
N PHE A 514 -21.55 -5.47 -15.97
CA PHE A 514 -22.03 -5.66 -14.61
C PHE A 514 -20.87 -5.84 -13.64
N GLY A 515 -19.81 -6.55 -14.02
CA GLY A 515 -18.61 -6.72 -13.21
C GLY A 515 -18.00 -5.39 -12.79
N TYR A 516 -17.78 -4.49 -13.73
CA TYR A 516 -17.36 -3.12 -13.46
C TYR A 516 -18.31 -2.41 -12.47
N LEU A 517 -19.62 -2.43 -12.75
CA LEU A 517 -20.61 -1.79 -11.88
C LEU A 517 -20.64 -2.39 -10.47
N GLN A 518 -20.45 -3.70 -10.33
CA GLN A 518 -20.40 -4.39 -9.04
C GLN A 518 -19.15 -3.98 -8.24
N ASN A 519 -18.01 -3.84 -8.88
CA ASN A 519 -16.78 -3.41 -8.25
C ASN A 519 -16.83 -1.92 -7.88
N GLU A 520 -17.35 -1.06 -8.73
CA GLU A 520 -17.64 0.33 -8.42
C GLU A 520 -18.60 0.44 -7.22
N LEU A 521 -19.67 -0.36 -7.22
CA LEU A 521 -20.66 -0.41 -6.14
C LEU A 521 -20.05 -0.83 -4.80
N TRP A 522 -19.19 -1.85 -4.82
CA TRP A 522 -18.47 -2.32 -3.64
C TRP A 522 -17.63 -1.21 -2.97
N ARG A 523 -16.89 -0.44 -3.79
CA ARG A 523 -16.10 0.71 -3.30
C ARG A 523 -16.98 1.88 -2.89
N THR A 524 -18.14 2.05 -3.52
CA THR A 524 -19.12 3.07 -3.16
C THR A 524 -19.79 2.78 -1.82
N ILE A 525 -20.16 1.53 -1.57
CA ILE A 525 -20.73 1.09 -0.29
C ILE A 525 -19.81 1.40 0.88
N ARG A 526 -18.49 1.38 0.68
CA ARG A 526 -17.49 1.76 1.70
C ARG A 526 -17.73 3.17 2.25
N LEU A 527 -18.13 4.12 1.41
CA LEU A 527 -18.44 5.49 1.86
C LEU A 527 -19.59 5.50 2.87
N VAL A 528 -20.61 4.66 2.65
CA VAL A 528 -21.80 4.57 3.52
C VAL A 528 -21.47 3.83 4.82
N VAL A 529 -20.79 2.68 4.72
CA VAL A 529 -20.61 1.79 5.88
C VAL A 529 -19.47 2.21 6.79
N ASP A 530 -18.39 2.78 6.27
CA ASP A 530 -17.28 3.32 7.09
C ASP A 530 -17.76 4.53 7.90
N THR A 531 -18.43 5.49 7.26
CA THR A 531 -19.06 6.63 7.95
C THR A 531 -20.22 6.18 8.84
N GLY A 532 -20.96 5.15 8.43
CA GLY A 532 -21.99 4.51 9.24
C GLY A 532 -21.45 4.00 10.56
N LEU A 533 -20.33 3.25 10.52
CA LEU A 533 -19.65 2.75 11.72
C LEU A 533 -19.13 3.86 12.61
N HIS A 534 -18.32 4.74 12.04
CA HIS A 534 -17.44 5.61 12.82
C HIS A 534 -18.08 6.96 13.15
N HIS A 535 -19.04 7.43 12.35
CA HIS A 535 -19.72 8.71 12.54
C HIS A 535 -21.17 8.54 13.02
N LYS A 536 -21.93 7.58 12.44
CA LYS A 536 -23.35 7.39 12.76
C LYS A 536 -23.61 6.31 13.84
N GLY A 537 -22.57 5.63 14.32
CA GLY A 537 -22.69 4.64 15.39
C GLY A 537 -23.36 3.33 14.97
N TRP A 538 -23.29 2.96 13.67
CA TRP A 538 -23.81 1.68 13.20
C TRP A 538 -23.08 0.51 13.87
N SER A 539 -23.82 -0.52 14.17
CA SER A 539 -23.26 -1.79 14.62
C SER A 539 -22.61 -2.53 13.46
N ARG A 540 -21.70 -3.46 13.79
CA ARG A 540 -21.12 -4.40 12.83
C ARG A 540 -22.18 -5.13 12.00
N GLN A 541 -23.30 -5.54 12.64
CA GLN A 541 -24.36 -6.26 11.94
C GLN A 541 -25.09 -5.37 10.93
N GLN A 542 -25.39 -4.11 11.27
CA GLN A 542 -25.99 -3.15 10.33
C GLN A 542 -25.12 -2.94 9.09
N VAL A 543 -23.81 -2.89 9.24
CA VAL A 543 -22.88 -2.81 8.11
C VAL A 543 -22.96 -4.05 7.22
N ILE A 544 -22.91 -5.25 7.83
CA ILE A 544 -23.01 -6.52 7.11
C ILE A 544 -24.34 -6.61 6.34
N ASP A 545 -25.44 -6.25 7.00
CA ASP A 545 -26.77 -6.31 6.38
C ASP A 545 -26.87 -5.32 5.22
N TYR A 546 -26.38 -4.08 5.38
CA TYR A 546 -26.35 -3.08 4.32
C TYR A 546 -25.57 -3.57 3.08
N MET A 547 -24.41 -4.20 3.30
CA MET A 547 -23.58 -4.74 2.21
C MET A 547 -24.32 -5.85 1.46
N LEU A 548 -24.93 -6.80 2.18
CA LEU A 548 -25.67 -7.92 1.60
C LEU A 548 -26.96 -7.49 0.87
N GLU A 549 -27.62 -6.47 1.35
CA GLU A 549 -28.83 -5.92 0.73
C GLU A 549 -28.54 -5.15 -0.56
N ASN A 550 -27.38 -4.51 -0.63
CA ASN A 550 -27.07 -3.56 -1.69
C ASN A 550 -26.07 -4.03 -2.74
N SER A 551 -25.45 -5.21 -2.58
CA SER A 551 -24.44 -5.72 -3.53
C SER A 551 -24.50 -7.23 -3.72
N ALA A 552 -23.78 -7.72 -4.74
CA ALA A 552 -23.56 -9.16 -4.96
C ALA A 552 -22.45 -9.75 -4.07
N SER A 553 -22.31 -9.28 -2.84
CA SER A 553 -21.27 -9.75 -1.92
C SER A 553 -21.67 -11.05 -1.22
N SER A 554 -20.69 -11.91 -0.95
CA SER A 554 -20.90 -13.04 -0.07
C SER A 554 -20.97 -12.59 1.40
N ARG A 555 -21.64 -13.38 2.26
CA ARG A 555 -21.64 -13.09 3.70
C ARG A 555 -20.24 -13.13 4.31
N THR A 556 -19.38 -14.00 3.82
CA THR A 556 -17.98 -14.10 4.25
C THR A 556 -17.23 -12.83 3.96
N ASP A 557 -17.37 -12.29 2.73
CA ASP A 557 -16.72 -11.05 2.33
C ASP A 557 -17.28 -9.84 3.10
N ALA A 558 -18.60 -9.77 3.25
CA ALA A 558 -19.24 -8.70 4.01
C ALA A 558 -18.78 -8.65 5.49
N VAL A 559 -18.61 -9.81 6.13
CA VAL A 559 -18.07 -9.92 7.49
C VAL A 559 -16.61 -9.46 7.54
N ALA A 560 -15.78 -9.96 6.62
CA ALA A 560 -14.36 -9.62 6.59
C ALA A 560 -14.13 -8.12 6.36
N GLU A 561 -14.88 -7.53 5.44
CA GLU A 561 -14.80 -6.10 5.12
C GLU A 561 -15.35 -5.22 6.25
N ALA A 562 -16.47 -5.58 6.87
CA ALA A 562 -16.98 -4.85 8.03
C ALA A 562 -15.92 -4.78 9.15
N GLU A 563 -15.26 -5.90 9.45
CA GLU A 563 -14.20 -5.96 10.45
C GLU A 563 -12.92 -5.22 10.00
N ARG A 564 -12.65 -5.15 8.69
CA ARG A 564 -11.57 -4.32 8.14
C ARG A 564 -11.83 -2.83 8.38
N TYR A 565 -13.04 -2.36 8.11
CA TYR A 565 -13.38 -0.96 8.34
C TYR A 565 -13.31 -0.60 9.82
N MET A 566 -13.78 -1.49 10.72
CA MET A 566 -13.62 -1.31 12.16
C MET A 566 -12.15 -1.16 12.58
N ALA A 567 -11.24 -1.89 11.92
CA ALA A 567 -9.81 -1.93 12.27
C ALA A 567 -9.01 -0.74 11.72
N ILE A 568 -9.48 -0.12 10.62
CA ILE A 568 -8.74 0.92 9.88
C ILE A 568 -9.71 2.01 9.45
N PRO A 569 -10.15 2.84 10.40
CA PRO A 569 -11.12 3.89 10.16
C PRO A 569 -10.70 4.86 9.06
N GLY A 570 -11.61 5.14 8.13
CA GLY A 570 -11.44 6.15 7.08
C GLY A 570 -10.64 5.68 5.85
N GLN A 571 -9.82 4.63 5.93
CA GLN A 571 -9.01 4.18 4.79
C GLN A 571 -9.88 3.77 3.58
N ALA A 572 -11.00 3.13 3.85
CA ALA A 572 -11.92 2.65 2.81
C ALA A 572 -12.56 3.78 1.99
N LEU A 573 -12.57 5.01 2.49
CA LEU A 573 -13.13 6.18 1.81
C LEU A 573 -12.27 6.65 0.62
N ALA A 574 -10.98 6.40 0.68
CA ALA A 574 -9.99 6.87 -0.28
C ALA A 574 -10.30 6.48 -1.73
N TYR A 575 -10.78 5.26 -1.93
CA TYR A 575 -11.08 4.67 -3.23
C TYR A 575 -12.07 5.50 -4.05
N LYS A 576 -13.30 5.56 -3.58
CA LYS A 576 -14.40 6.21 -4.32
C LYS A 576 -14.28 7.72 -4.33
N ILE A 577 -13.81 8.34 -3.23
CA ILE A 577 -13.57 9.79 -3.21
C ILE A 577 -12.49 10.18 -4.22
N GLY A 578 -11.41 9.39 -4.31
CA GLY A 578 -10.35 9.62 -5.30
C GLY A 578 -10.86 9.52 -6.74
N GLU A 579 -11.61 8.46 -7.05
CA GLU A 579 -12.23 8.28 -8.37
C GLU A 579 -13.16 9.44 -8.73
N LEU A 580 -14.07 9.81 -7.83
CA LEU A 580 -15.04 10.88 -8.08
C LEU A 580 -14.33 12.21 -8.38
N LYS A 581 -13.25 12.52 -7.66
CA LYS A 581 -12.46 13.72 -7.92
C LYS A 581 -11.79 13.67 -9.29
N MET A 582 -11.19 12.55 -9.67
CA MET A 582 -10.55 12.41 -10.99
C MET A 582 -11.57 12.51 -12.13
N GLN A 583 -12.74 11.90 -11.98
CA GLN A 583 -13.85 12.04 -12.93
C GLN A 583 -14.40 13.47 -13.01
N GLU A 584 -14.54 14.16 -11.86
CA GLU A 584 -14.93 15.56 -11.77
C GLU A 584 -13.96 16.44 -12.56
N LEU A 585 -12.65 16.29 -12.32
CA LEU A 585 -11.60 17.06 -12.97
C LEU A 585 -11.54 16.79 -14.47
N ARG A 586 -11.74 15.54 -14.91
CA ARG A 586 -11.86 15.22 -16.35
C ARG A 586 -13.05 15.93 -16.98
N ARG A 587 -14.24 15.87 -16.36
CA ARG A 587 -15.44 16.57 -16.87
C ARG A 587 -15.25 18.07 -16.90
N LYS A 588 -14.62 18.66 -15.86
CA LYS A 588 -14.30 20.09 -15.80
C LYS A 588 -13.39 20.51 -16.95
N ALA A 589 -12.32 19.75 -17.20
CA ALA A 589 -11.41 20.02 -18.31
C ALA A 589 -12.09 19.87 -19.68
N GLN A 590 -12.90 18.83 -19.87
CA GLN A 590 -13.68 18.62 -21.10
C GLN A 590 -14.64 19.78 -21.37
N ALA A 591 -15.35 20.24 -20.36
CA ALA A 591 -16.28 21.35 -20.49
C ALA A 591 -15.58 22.69 -20.80
N ALA A 592 -14.41 22.94 -20.16
CA ALA A 592 -13.67 24.17 -20.32
C ALA A 592 -12.89 24.29 -21.65
N LEU A 593 -12.36 23.17 -22.16
CA LEU A 593 -11.50 23.13 -23.34
C LEU A 593 -12.27 22.75 -24.62
N GLY A 594 -13.46 22.14 -24.49
CA GLY A 594 -14.29 21.73 -25.62
C GLY A 594 -13.52 20.86 -26.63
N PRO A 595 -13.48 21.24 -27.94
CA PRO A 595 -12.79 20.47 -28.96
C PRO A 595 -11.25 20.37 -28.78
N ARG A 596 -10.66 21.21 -27.92
CA ARG A 596 -9.21 21.18 -27.63
C ARG A 596 -8.85 20.18 -26.52
N PHE A 597 -9.84 19.57 -25.88
CA PHE A 597 -9.57 18.56 -24.86
C PHE A 597 -9.01 17.30 -25.52
N ASP A 598 -7.78 16.94 -25.13
CA ASP A 598 -7.17 15.65 -25.47
C ASP A 598 -7.05 14.79 -24.19
N PRO A 599 -7.65 13.61 -24.14
CA PRO A 599 -7.52 12.73 -22.96
C PRO A 599 -6.06 12.35 -22.66
N ARG A 600 -5.18 12.32 -23.67
CA ARG A 600 -3.76 12.01 -23.51
C ARG A 600 -3.05 13.08 -22.68
N ASP A 601 -3.36 14.35 -22.93
CA ASP A 601 -2.80 15.48 -22.18
C ASP A 601 -3.31 15.50 -20.74
N PHE A 602 -4.62 15.24 -20.57
CA PHE A 602 -5.21 15.14 -19.23
C PHE A 602 -4.56 14.02 -18.41
N HIS A 603 -4.44 12.81 -18.95
CA HIS A 603 -3.83 11.68 -18.23
C HIS A 603 -2.33 11.90 -17.98
N ALA A 604 -1.62 12.48 -18.96
CA ALA A 604 -0.22 12.86 -18.76
C ALA A 604 -0.08 13.89 -17.63
N LEU A 605 -0.97 14.87 -17.58
CA LEU A 605 -0.96 15.88 -16.52
C LEU A 605 -1.25 15.24 -15.14
N VAL A 606 -2.19 14.31 -15.04
CA VAL A 606 -2.45 13.58 -13.78
C VAL A 606 -1.22 12.83 -13.31
N LEU A 607 -0.54 12.09 -14.19
CA LEU A 607 0.46 11.07 -13.83
C LEU A 607 1.91 11.61 -13.77
N LYS A 608 2.27 12.61 -14.57
CA LYS A 608 3.66 13.05 -14.76
C LYS A 608 4.37 13.58 -13.50
N ASP A 609 3.61 13.88 -12.48
CA ASP A 609 4.13 14.45 -11.23
C ASP A 609 4.09 13.44 -10.06
N GLY A 610 3.76 12.16 -10.36
CA GLY A 610 3.57 11.13 -9.34
C GLY A 610 2.31 11.36 -8.50
N SER A 611 2.16 10.59 -7.42
CA SER A 611 1.04 10.71 -6.50
C SER A 611 1.04 12.04 -5.75
N VAL A 612 -0.12 12.71 -5.73
CA VAL A 612 -0.33 14.01 -5.06
C VAL A 612 -1.67 14.00 -4.31
N PRO A 613 -1.83 14.83 -3.25
CA PRO A 613 -3.15 15.04 -2.63
C PRO A 613 -4.18 15.53 -3.64
N LEU A 614 -5.48 15.21 -3.43
CA LEU A 614 -6.53 15.52 -4.40
C LEU A 614 -6.77 17.02 -4.59
N ASP A 615 -6.60 17.82 -3.53
CA ASP A 615 -6.66 19.29 -3.60
C ASP A 615 -5.51 19.87 -4.44
N VAL A 616 -4.32 19.29 -4.32
CA VAL A 616 -3.15 19.64 -5.15
C VAL A 616 -3.38 19.25 -6.61
N LEU A 617 -3.98 18.06 -6.85
CA LEU A 617 -4.35 17.63 -8.20
C LEU A 617 -5.36 18.59 -8.84
N GLU A 618 -6.38 19.02 -8.08
CA GLU A 618 -7.37 19.99 -8.55
C GLU A 618 -6.72 21.33 -8.95
N ALA A 619 -5.92 21.90 -8.06
CA ALA A 619 -5.22 23.17 -8.34
C ALA A 619 -4.34 23.08 -9.60
N LYS A 620 -3.71 21.94 -9.83
CA LYS A 620 -2.87 21.68 -10.99
C LYS A 620 -3.68 21.60 -12.30
N ILE A 621 -4.84 20.93 -12.27
CA ILE A 621 -5.74 20.84 -13.42
C ILE A 621 -6.34 22.23 -13.72
N ASP A 622 -6.73 23.00 -12.71
CA ASP A 622 -7.25 24.36 -12.88
C ASP A 622 -6.23 25.29 -13.51
N ALA A 623 -4.98 25.22 -13.08
CA ALA A 623 -3.90 26.00 -13.67
C ALA A 623 -3.66 25.64 -15.15
N TRP A 624 -3.75 24.34 -15.50
CA TRP A 624 -3.63 23.89 -16.89
C TRP A 624 -4.79 24.41 -17.75
N ILE A 625 -6.04 24.32 -17.26
CA ILE A 625 -7.21 24.83 -17.97
C ILE A 625 -7.06 26.35 -18.21
N ALA A 626 -6.68 27.14 -17.18
CA ALA A 626 -6.48 28.58 -17.30
C ALA A 626 -5.38 28.93 -18.32
N ALA A 627 -4.25 28.22 -18.31
CA ALA A 627 -3.16 28.43 -19.26
C ALA A 627 -3.58 28.11 -20.70
N ALA A 628 -4.35 27.02 -20.91
CA ALA A 628 -4.85 26.66 -22.23
C ALA A 628 -5.91 27.63 -22.77
N GLN A 629 -6.69 28.27 -21.88
CA GLN A 629 -7.63 29.34 -22.28
C GLN A 629 -6.94 30.68 -22.58
N ALA A 630 -5.83 30.97 -21.90
CA ALA A 630 -5.08 32.22 -22.12
C ALA A 630 -4.18 32.17 -23.36
N ALA A 631 -3.99 31.04 -23.98
CA ALA A 631 -3.20 30.86 -25.20
C ALA A 631 -3.99 31.21 -26.49
N ASP A 632 -5.24 31.62 -26.35
CA ASP A 632 -6.10 32.21 -27.40
C ASP A 632 -5.97 33.71 -27.41
#